data_390cc2ddf7b174e80e7faa3f5230be17
#
_entry.id   390cc2ddf7b174e80e7faa3f5230be17
#
_cell.length_a   1.000
_cell.length_b   1.000
_cell.length_c   1.000
_cell.angle_alpha   90.00
_cell.angle_beta   90.00
_cell.angle_gamma   90.00
#
_symmetry.space_group_name_H-M   'P 1'
#
loop_
_entity.id
_entity.type
_entity.pdbx_description
1 polymer ?
#
loop_
_entity_poly.entity_id
_entity_poly.type
_entity_poly.pdbx_seq_one_letter_code
_entity_poly.pdbx_strand_id
1 'polypeptide(L)'
;VWVNPCSDARPRRAIEIASVWLTVYPDSIIAAEGDSVLQALGHTELWKRLSEIGVQGIHTGPIKRAGGIRGRTFTPSVDGNFDRISFDIDPLYGTEQELIQMSRIAAAHNAVTIDDSIPSHTGKGADFRLAELGHGAYPGIYHMVEVREEDWGLLPEVPEGRDAVNLPPAVCDELKARHYIVGQLQRVIFFEPGVKETDWSATPVVVGVDGKPRRWVYLHYFKEGQPSLNWLDPSFTAQQLIIGDALHSIDCLGSRGLRLDANGFLGVEIRANDTAWSESHPLSLTGNQILGGMIRKAGGFSFQELNLTLDDIAQMSKGGADLSYDFVTRPAYQHALLTGNTEFLRLMLHEMHRYEIDPASLIHALQNHDELTIELVHFWTLHAHDMYLYKGQTFPGSILREHIREEMYELLSGEHAPYNLRFVTNGVSCTTVSIITAALGMRDLNAIGPQDLKLIQKIHLLLVMYNAMQPGVFALSGWDLVGALPLEPDQVAERMTDGDTRWIHRGGYDLAGAAPQAEASVMGIPRARALYGSLEAQLAEGDSFACMVKKVLAVRQAYGIASSRQILVPDVTSPGLLVMVHELPAGRGIQITALNFSNETISEPLTLTGFTPGPVVDMINETVEGDLSEDGVVQINLDPYEALSLRIVSSTGHL
;
A
#
# COMPACT_ATOMS: atom_id res chain seq x y z
N VAL A 1 5.97 27.12 27.35
CA VAL A 1 6.03 26.31 26.11
C VAL A 1 4.70 25.60 25.93
N TRP A 2 4.03 25.87 24.82
CA TRP A 2 2.75 25.20 24.50
C TRP A 2 3.07 23.84 23.89
N VAL A 3 2.74 22.76 24.55
CA VAL A 3 2.93 21.41 24.04
C VAL A 3 1.58 20.92 23.50
N ASN A 4 1.51 20.59 22.19
CA ASN A 4 0.37 19.91 21.63
C ASN A 4 0.54 18.40 21.87
N PRO A 5 -0.24 17.77 22.74
CA PRO A 5 -0.08 16.34 23.06
C PRO A 5 -0.43 15.41 21.89
N CYS A 6 -1.00 15.96 20.80
CA CYS A 6 -1.33 15.19 19.58
C CYS A 6 -0.38 15.47 18.41
N SER A 7 0.75 16.16 18.63
CA SER A 7 1.71 16.47 17.57
C SER A 7 2.48 15.25 17.08
N ASP A 8 2.78 14.32 17.99
CA ASP A 8 3.64 13.17 17.68
C ASP A 8 2.81 11.98 17.18
N ALA A 9 3.38 11.22 16.26
CA ALA A 9 2.82 9.96 15.80
C ALA A 9 2.69 8.95 16.96
N ARG A 10 1.64 8.14 16.94
CA ARG A 10 1.31 7.19 18.02
C ARG A 10 0.99 5.80 17.45
N PRO A 11 1.97 5.12 16.85
CA PRO A 11 1.74 3.83 16.19
C PRO A 11 1.13 2.81 17.16
N ARG A 12 1.61 2.72 18.39
CA ARG A 12 1.07 1.77 19.37
C ARG A 12 -0.40 2.01 19.71
N ARG A 13 -0.85 3.29 19.74
CA ARG A 13 -2.27 3.60 19.93
C ARG A 13 -3.12 3.24 18.70
N ALA A 14 -2.60 3.43 17.50
CA ALA A 14 -3.28 2.99 16.27
C ALA A 14 -3.46 1.47 16.25
N ILE A 15 -2.41 0.72 16.62
CA ILE A 15 -2.44 -0.75 16.76
C ILE A 15 -3.45 -1.21 17.83
N GLU A 16 -3.56 -0.51 18.96
CA GLU A 16 -4.55 -0.80 20.01
C GLU A 16 -5.99 -0.62 19.50
N ILE A 17 -6.21 0.29 18.56
CA ILE A 17 -7.52 0.48 17.92
C ILE A 17 -7.82 -0.67 16.95
N ALA A 18 -6.88 -0.98 16.05
CA ALA A 18 -7.01 -2.08 15.11
C ALA A 18 -5.63 -2.50 14.59
N SER A 19 -5.24 -3.75 14.82
CA SER A 19 -3.94 -4.31 14.39
C SER A 19 -4.05 -5.32 13.25
N VAL A 20 -5.26 -5.68 12.84
CA VAL A 20 -5.55 -6.58 11.72
C VAL A 20 -6.63 -5.97 10.85
N TRP A 21 -6.30 -5.70 9.59
CA TRP A 21 -7.21 -5.05 8.65
C TRP A 21 -7.52 -5.92 7.45
N LEU A 22 -8.76 -5.82 6.97
CA LEU A 22 -9.15 -6.23 5.63
C LEU A 22 -9.09 -5.02 4.72
N THR A 23 -8.30 -5.09 3.65
CA THR A 23 -8.29 -4.09 2.59
C THR A 23 -9.21 -4.55 1.47
N VAL A 24 -10.17 -3.74 1.10
CA VAL A 24 -11.07 -3.99 -0.02
C VAL A 24 -10.87 -2.95 -1.11
N TYR A 25 -11.20 -3.34 -2.33
CA TYR A 25 -11.25 -2.46 -3.48
C TYR A 25 -12.70 -2.35 -3.92
N PRO A 26 -13.33 -1.18 -3.81
CA PRO A 26 -14.79 -1.10 -3.95
C PRO A 26 -15.30 -1.56 -5.31
N ASP A 27 -14.54 -1.31 -6.39
CA ASP A 27 -14.91 -1.75 -7.74
C ASP A 27 -14.97 -3.27 -7.89
N SER A 28 -14.24 -4.03 -7.07
CA SER A 28 -14.15 -5.49 -7.15
C SER A 28 -15.18 -6.23 -6.31
N ILE A 29 -16.04 -5.52 -5.57
CA ILE A 29 -17.01 -6.16 -4.69
C ILE A 29 -18.19 -6.74 -5.49
N ILE A 30 -18.39 -8.03 -5.38
CA ILE A 30 -19.60 -8.72 -5.84
C ILE A 30 -20.59 -8.71 -4.68
N ALA A 31 -21.75 -8.10 -4.90
CA ALA A 31 -22.82 -7.96 -3.91
C ALA A 31 -24.04 -8.79 -4.29
N ALA A 32 -24.96 -9.00 -3.33
CA ALA A 32 -26.27 -9.55 -3.63
C ALA A 32 -27.06 -8.62 -4.57
N GLU A 33 -28.02 -9.17 -5.29
CA GLU A 33 -28.83 -8.40 -6.22
C GLU A 33 -29.56 -7.25 -5.53
N GLY A 34 -29.33 -6.04 -5.99
CA GLY A 34 -29.92 -4.81 -5.45
C GLY A 34 -29.14 -4.13 -4.34
N ASP A 35 -28.10 -4.77 -3.79
CA ASP A 35 -27.23 -4.14 -2.80
C ASP A 35 -26.18 -3.23 -3.46
N SER A 36 -25.92 -2.09 -2.80
CA SER A 36 -24.73 -1.29 -3.09
C SER A 36 -23.47 -1.95 -2.54
N VAL A 37 -22.29 -1.47 -2.95
CA VAL A 37 -20.99 -1.91 -2.40
C VAL A 37 -20.96 -1.69 -0.87
N LEU A 38 -21.39 -0.52 -0.41
CA LEU A 38 -21.38 -0.17 1.02
C LEU A 38 -22.40 -1.00 1.82
N GLN A 39 -23.55 -1.35 1.23
CA GLN A 39 -24.49 -2.28 1.85
C GLN A 39 -23.89 -3.67 1.98
N ALA A 40 -23.26 -4.20 0.90
CA ALA A 40 -22.61 -5.50 0.93
C ALA A 40 -21.51 -5.58 2.01
N LEU A 41 -20.68 -4.54 2.11
CA LEU A 41 -19.64 -4.43 3.14
C LEU A 41 -20.21 -4.15 4.55
N GLY A 42 -21.43 -3.67 4.64
CA GLY A 42 -22.16 -3.39 5.90
C GLY A 42 -22.99 -4.56 6.42
N HIS A 43 -23.03 -5.71 5.77
CA HIS A 43 -23.82 -6.84 6.25
C HIS A 43 -23.32 -7.41 7.57
N THR A 44 -24.20 -7.56 8.55
CA THR A 44 -23.88 -8.08 9.89
C THR A 44 -23.26 -9.49 9.85
N GLU A 45 -23.74 -10.38 8.96
CA GLU A 45 -23.16 -11.72 8.82
C GLU A 45 -21.73 -11.72 8.28
N LEU A 46 -21.40 -10.78 7.38
CA LEU A 46 -20.01 -10.60 6.95
C LEU A 46 -19.13 -10.19 8.13
N TRP A 47 -19.54 -9.19 8.91
CA TRP A 47 -18.79 -8.71 10.07
C TRP A 47 -18.63 -9.75 11.16
N LYS A 48 -19.63 -10.59 11.37
CA LYS A 48 -19.53 -11.73 12.28
C LYS A 48 -18.40 -12.69 11.85
N ARG A 49 -18.32 -13.03 10.56
CA ARG A 49 -17.27 -13.90 10.01
C ARG A 49 -15.89 -13.23 10.04
N LEU A 50 -15.82 -11.95 9.68
CA LEU A 50 -14.58 -11.17 9.75
C LEU A 50 -14.04 -11.08 11.19
N SER A 51 -14.93 -10.82 12.16
CA SER A 51 -14.57 -10.82 13.57
C SER A 51 -14.13 -12.20 14.06
N GLU A 52 -14.76 -13.28 13.56
CA GLU A 52 -14.40 -14.65 13.89
C GLU A 52 -12.96 -15.02 13.45
N ILE A 53 -12.50 -14.53 12.31
CA ILE A 53 -11.11 -14.73 11.88
C ILE A 53 -10.11 -13.76 12.52
N GLY A 54 -10.58 -12.75 13.26
CA GLY A 54 -9.74 -11.80 13.97
C GLY A 54 -9.53 -10.45 13.26
N VAL A 55 -10.29 -10.12 12.22
CA VAL A 55 -10.26 -8.82 11.56
C VAL A 55 -10.86 -7.75 12.48
N GLN A 56 -10.13 -6.65 12.65
CA GLN A 56 -10.46 -5.53 13.55
C GLN A 56 -10.72 -4.23 12.79
N GLY A 57 -10.47 -4.18 11.51
CA GLY A 57 -10.74 -3.00 10.69
C GLY A 57 -10.97 -3.35 9.24
N ILE A 58 -11.67 -2.48 8.53
CA ILE A 58 -11.82 -2.56 7.07
C ILE A 58 -11.40 -1.23 6.46
N HIS A 59 -10.46 -1.30 5.53
CA HIS A 59 -10.08 -0.19 4.68
C HIS A 59 -10.85 -0.29 3.37
N THR A 60 -11.75 0.66 3.12
CA THR A 60 -12.67 0.64 1.98
C THR A 60 -12.00 1.02 0.67
N GLY A 61 -10.80 1.62 0.72
CA GLY A 61 -10.25 2.33 -0.42
C GLY A 61 -11.03 3.62 -0.73
N PRO A 62 -10.63 4.36 -1.78
CA PRO A 62 -11.29 5.60 -2.17
C PRO A 62 -12.71 5.35 -2.68
N ILE A 63 -13.70 5.92 -2.00
CA ILE A 63 -15.14 5.77 -2.31
C ILE A 63 -15.85 7.11 -2.58
N LYS A 64 -15.08 8.20 -2.64
CA LYS A 64 -15.60 9.53 -2.96
C LYS A 64 -15.74 9.71 -4.47
N ARG A 65 -16.57 10.68 -4.87
CA ARG A 65 -16.93 10.89 -6.28
C ARG A 65 -15.71 11.19 -7.16
N ALA A 66 -15.56 10.46 -8.27
CA ALA A 66 -14.45 10.63 -9.20
C ALA A 66 -14.63 11.84 -10.12
N GLY A 67 -13.53 12.56 -10.39
CA GLY A 67 -13.44 13.62 -11.36
C GLY A 67 -13.16 13.12 -12.78
N GLY A 68 -13.86 13.69 -13.77
CA GLY A 68 -13.76 13.28 -15.17
C GLY A 68 -12.57 13.89 -15.90
N ILE A 69 -11.94 13.10 -16.77
CA ILE A 69 -10.96 13.54 -17.78
C ILE A 69 -11.65 13.52 -19.12
N ARG A 70 -11.63 14.62 -19.87
CA ARG A 70 -12.22 14.68 -21.21
C ARG A 70 -11.58 13.65 -22.14
N GLY A 71 -12.40 12.98 -22.93
CA GLY A 71 -11.96 11.97 -23.87
C GLY A 71 -11.70 10.58 -23.26
N ARG A 72 -11.91 10.39 -21.96
CA ARG A 72 -11.89 9.08 -21.30
C ARG A 72 -13.29 8.58 -21.01
N THR A 73 -13.50 7.29 -21.21
CA THR A 73 -14.77 6.61 -20.94
C THR A 73 -14.89 6.19 -19.47
N PHE A 74 -13.76 6.11 -18.77
CA PHE A 74 -13.71 5.65 -17.39
C PHE A 74 -12.64 6.41 -16.60
N THR A 75 -13.00 6.92 -15.42
CA THR A 75 -12.07 7.59 -14.50
C THR A 75 -12.40 7.10 -13.07
N PRO A 76 -11.65 6.13 -12.54
CA PRO A 76 -11.92 5.58 -11.22
C PRO A 76 -11.50 6.55 -10.11
N SER A 77 -12.26 6.61 -9.03
CA SER A 77 -11.90 7.36 -7.82
C SER A 77 -10.68 6.77 -7.11
N VAL A 78 -10.53 5.46 -7.20
CA VAL A 78 -9.48 4.67 -6.55
C VAL A 78 -8.05 5.01 -6.99
N ASP A 79 -7.88 5.65 -8.12
CA ASP A 79 -6.57 6.16 -8.57
C ASP A 79 -6.32 7.61 -8.07
N GLY A 80 -7.04 8.07 -7.05
CA GLY A 80 -6.89 9.42 -6.53
C GLY A 80 -7.48 10.50 -7.44
N ASN A 81 -8.46 10.14 -8.27
CA ASN A 81 -9.12 11.06 -9.20
C ASN A 81 -10.38 11.68 -8.61
N PHE A 82 -10.42 11.98 -7.31
CA PHE A 82 -11.57 12.68 -6.73
C PHE A 82 -11.89 13.96 -7.50
N ASP A 83 -13.19 14.20 -7.78
CA ASP A 83 -13.62 15.30 -8.63
C ASP A 83 -13.34 16.66 -8.01
N ARG A 84 -13.20 16.69 -6.70
CA ARG A 84 -12.90 17.85 -5.88
C ARG A 84 -12.40 17.40 -4.50
N ILE A 85 -11.95 18.33 -3.68
CA ILE A 85 -11.76 18.11 -2.25
C ILE A 85 -13.15 18.08 -1.62
N SER A 86 -13.77 16.91 -1.62
CA SER A 86 -15.18 16.74 -1.34
C SER A 86 -15.42 15.64 -0.32
N PHE A 87 -16.54 15.75 0.36
CA PHE A 87 -17.06 14.82 1.32
C PHE A 87 -18.04 13.80 0.71
N ASP A 88 -18.44 14.01 -0.55
CA ASP A 88 -19.51 13.24 -1.18
C ASP A 88 -19.05 11.81 -1.51
N ILE A 89 -19.79 10.84 -1.00
CA ILE A 89 -19.63 9.44 -1.42
C ILE A 89 -20.11 9.29 -2.88
N ASP A 90 -19.39 8.52 -3.68
CA ASP A 90 -19.81 8.25 -5.05
C ASP A 90 -21.07 7.37 -5.03
N PRO A 91 -22.16 7.81 -5.67
CA PRO A 91 -23.40 7.02 -5.73
C PRO A 91 -23.23 5.63 -6.34
N LEU A 92 -22.15 5.39 -7.10
CA LEU A 92 -21.81 4.07 -7.62
C LEU A 92 -21.48 3.06 -6.51
N TYR A 93 -20.96 3.52 -5.38
CA TYR A 93 -20.62 2.66 -4.25
C TYR A 93 -21.71 2.62 -3.18
N GLY A 94 -22.56 3.64 -3.13
CA GLY A 94 -23.63 3.75 -2.15
C GLY A 94 -23.86 5.18 -1.68
N THR A 95 -24.34 5.32 -0.45
CA THR A 95 -24.69 6.60 0.17
C THR A 95 -23.92 6.84 1.48
N GLU A 96 -23.87 8.09 1.93
CA GLU A 96 -23.33 8.43 3.25
C GLU A 96 -23.99 7.62 4.38
N GLN A 97 -25.32 7.45 4.31
CA GLN A 97 -26.06 6.71 5.34
C GLN A 97 -25.65 5.23 5.40
N GLU A 98 -25.36 4.64 4.26
CA GLU A 98 -24.86 3.25 4.18
C GLU A 98 -23.47 3.13 4.77
N LEU A 99 -22.56 4.10 4.52
CA LEU A 99 -21.22 4.13 5.13
C LEU A 99 -21.33 4.33 6.67
N ILE A 100 -22.17 5.24 7.14
CA ILE A 100 -22.43 5.44 8.57
C ILE A 100 -22.98 4.14 9.20
N GLN A 101 -23.89 3.46 8.51
CA GLN A 101 -24.44 2.19 8.99
C GLN A 101 -23.36 1.10 9.01
N MET A 102 -22.53 0.99 7.99
CA MET A 102 -21.40 0.07 7.95
C MET A 102 -20.44 0.33 9.13
N SER A 103 -20.11 1.60 9.39
CA SER A 103 -19.25 1.98 10.52
C SER A 103 -19.85 1.59 11.87
N ARG A 104 -21.18 1.71 12.04
CA ARG A 104 -21.88 1.28 13.27
C ARG A 104 -21.87 -0.23 13.44
N ILE A 105 -22.06 -0.98 12.34
CA ILE A 105 -22.02 -2.45 12.36
C ILE A 105 -20.59 -2.92 12.70
N ALA A 106 -19.57 -2.34 12.08
CA ALA A 106 -18.18 -2.61 12.41
C ALA A 106 -17.92 -2.40 13.91
N ALA A 107 -18.34 -1.26 14.46
CA ALA A 107 -18.17 -0.94 15.88
C ALA A 107 -18.90 -1.93 16.81
N ALA A 108 -20.06 -2.46 16.41
CA ALA A 108 -20.78 -3.50 17.16
C ALA A 108 -20.00 -4.83 17.22
N HIS A 109 -19.06 -5.04 16.29
CA HIS A 109 -18.16 -6.19 16.25
C HIS A 109 -16.73 -5.86 16.75
N ASN A 110 -16.56 -4.74 17.50
CA ASN A 110 -15.27 -4.23 17.98
C ASN A 110 -14.26 -3.98 16.85
N ALA A 111 -14.75 -3.56 15.70
CA ALA A 111 -13.96 -3.24 14.54
C ALA A 111 -14.18 -1.78 14.11
N VAL A 112 -13.35 -1.30 13.18
CA VAL A 112 -13.38 0.08 12.69
C VAL A 112 -13.43 0.13 11.17
N THR A 113 -13.97 1.21 10.63
CA THR A 113 -13.82 1.57 9.23
C THR A 113 -12.67 2.55 9.06
N ILE A 114 -11.97 2.43 7.94
CA ILE A 114 -10.83 3.26 7.55
C ILE A 114 -11.16 3.82 6.16
N ASP A 115 -11.18 5.13 6.05
CA ASP A 115 -11.49 5.87 4.81
C ASP A 115 -10.21 6.43 4.18
N ASP A 116 -10.32 7.01 3.00
CA ASP A 116 -9.22 7.66 2.28
C ASP A 116 -9.36 9.19 2.29
N SER A 117 -8.23 9.86 2.46
CA SER A 117 -8.06 11.28 2.18
C SER A 117 -6.85 11.46 1.27
N ILE A 118 -6.96 12.33 0.27
CA ILE A 118 -5.91 12.56 -0.72
C ILE A 118 -5.39 13.99 -0.56
N PRO A 119 -4.33 14.20 0.25
CA PRO A 119 -3.85 15.54 0.53
C PRO A 119 -3.00 16.15 -0.58
N SER A 120 -2.56 15.37 -1.58
CA SER A 120 -1.61 15.81 -2.61
C SER A 120 -2.24 16.26 -3.92
N HIS A 121 -3.40 15.72 -4.30
CA HIS A 121 -4.02 16.01 -5.60
C HIS A 121 -5.54 15.72 -5.59
N THR A 122 -6.21 16.15 -6.68
CA THR A 122 -7.58 15.69 -7.02
C THR A 122 -7.59 15.10 -8.43
N GLY A 123 -8.75 14.68 -8.91
CA GLY A 123 -9.03 14.53 -10.33
C GLY A 123 -9.30 15.87 -11.00
N LYS A 124 -9.62 15.85 -12.28
CA LYS A 124 -10.01 17.04 -13.07
C LYS A 124 -11.52 17.29 -13.03
N GLY A 125 -12.10 17.26 -11.84
CA GLY A 125 -13.50 17.54 -11.62
C GLY A 125 -13.82 19.01 -11.40
N ALA A 126 -14.81 19.29 -10.56
CA ALA A 126 -15.37 20.62 -10.39
C ALA A 126 -14.35 21.69 -9.96
N ASP A 127 -13.50 21.38 -8.97
CA ASP A 127 -12.51 22.33 -8.45
C ASP A 127 -11.49 22.71 -9.52
N PHE A 128 -10.96 21.73 -10.26
CA PHE A 128 -10.00 21.98 -11.32
C PHE A 128 -10.61 22.75 -12.49
N ARG A 129 -11.87 22.45 -12.86
CA ARG A 129 -12.57 23.19 -13.93
C ARG A 129 -12.83 24.64 -13.55
N LEU A 130 -13.17 24.92 -12.30
CA LEU A 130 -13.30 26.30 -11.81
C LEU A 130 -11.93 27.02 -11.76
N ALA A 131 -10.87 26.30 -11.45
CA ALA A 131 -9.52 26.84 -11.50
C ALA A 131 -9.11 27.21 -12.93
N GLU A 132 -9.33 26.35 -13.94
CA GLU A 132 -9.09 26.67 -15.35
C GLU A 132 -9.83 27.93 -15.81
N LEU A 133 -11.07 28.12 -15.33
CA LEU A 133 -11.89 29.30 -15.64
C LEU A 133 -11.43 30.57 -14.91
N GLY A 134 -10.44 30.49 -14.03
CA GLY A 134 -10.02 31.62 -13.21
C GLY A 134 -11.09 32.12 -12.23
N HIS A 135 -11.95 31.20 -11.73
CA HIS A 135 -13.06 31.53 -10.85
C HIS A 135 -12.59 31.76 -9.40
N GLY A 136 -12.70 32.99 -8.89
CA GLY A 136 -12.36 33.30 -7.50
C GLY A 136 -10.94 32.88 -7.10
N ALA A 137 -10.82 32.15 -6.00
CA ALA A 137 -9.56 31.65 -5.47
C ALA A 137 -9.20 30.21 -5.96
N TYR A 138 -10.01 29.61 -6.83
CA TYR A 138 -9.78 28.22 -7.27
C TYR A 138 -8.42 27.96 -7.92
N PRO A 139 -7.84 28.88 -8.74
CA PRO A 139 -6.49 28.66 -9.28
C PRO A 139 -5.44 28.44 -8.18
N GLY A 140 -5.58 29.12 -7.03
CA GLY A 140 -4.68 28.96 -5.89
C GLY A 140 -4.78 27.61 -5.17
N ILE A 141 -5.81 26.81 -5.43
CA ILE A 141 -5.93 25.45 -4.88
C ILE A 141 -4.88 24.52 -5.49
N TYR A 142 -4.48 24.77 -6.74
CA TYR A 142 -3.57 23.90 -7.49
C TYR A 142 -2.21 24.58 -7.74
N HIS A 143 -1.18 23.76 -7.90
CA HIS A 143 0.09 24.21 -8.50
C HIS A 143 -0.10 24.44 -10.00
N MET A 144 -0.68 25.58 -10.35
CA MET A 144 -0.92 25.96 -11.74
C MET A 144 -0.51 27.39 -11.99
N VAL A 145 0.01 27.64 -13.19
CA VAL A 145 0.58 28.91 -13.62
C VAL A 145 -0.12 29.37 -14.90
N GLU A 146 -0.67 30.59 -14.90
CA GLU A 146 -1.19 31.22 -16.13
C GLU A 146 -0.01 31.62 -17.01
N VAL A 147 0.04 31.12 -18.25
CA VAL A 147 1.08 31.48 -19.21
C VAL A 147 0.60 32.68 -20.02
N ARG A 148 1.45 33.71 -20.11
CA ARG A 148 1.15 34.92 -20.89
C ARG A 148 0.89 34.60 -22.35
N GLU A 149 -0.02 35.30 -22.99
CA GLU A 149 -0.42 35.05 -24.37
C GLU A 149 0.78 35.09 -25.35
N GLU A 150 1.75 35.98 -25.12
CA GLU A 150 2.97 36.12 -25.91
C GLU A 150 3.87 34.87 -25.83
N ASP A 151 3.73 34.02 -24.80
CA ASP A 151 4.52 32.82 -24.56
C ASP A 151 3.77 31.51 -24.95
N TRP A 152 2.51 31.59 -25.41
CA TRP A 152 1.73 30.41 -25.79
C TRP A 152 2.37 29.58 -26.91
N GLY A 153 3.16 30.21 -27.77
CA GLY A 153 3.90 29.53 -28.82
C GLY A 153 4.97 28.56 -28.34
N LEU A 154 5.33 28.60 -27.04
CA LEU A 154 6.23 27.62 -26.42
C LEU A 154 5.51 26.32 -26.08
N LEU A 155 4.21 26.39 -25.80
CA LEU A 155 3.44 25.25 -25.32
C LEU A 155 3.02 24.36 -26.48
N PRO A 156 3.14 23.03 -26.36
CA PRO A 156 2.65 22.12 -27.39
C PRO A 156 1.13 22.24 -27.55
N GLU A 157 0.64 21.89 -28.74
CA GLU A 157 -0.80 21.81 -29.00
C GLU A 157 -1.42 20.64 -28.27
N VAL A 158 -2.58 20.87 -27.64
CA VAL A 158 -3.34 19.81 -26.99
C VAL A 158 -4.07 19.01 -28.07
N PRO A 159 -3.86 17.68 -28.15
CA PRO A 159 -4.54 16.85 -29.13
C PRO A 159 -6.07 16.94 -29.04
N GLU A 160 -6.75 16.80 -30.18
CA GLU A 160 -8.21 16.81 -30.21
C GLU A 160 -8.80 15.71 -29.28
N GLY A 161 -9.83 16.08 -28.52
CA GLY A 161 -10.45 15.19 -27.53
C GLY A 161 -9.69 15.07 -26.20
N ARG A 162 -8.48 15.67 -26.08
CA ARG A 162 -7.75 15.74 -24.81
C ARG A 162 -7.98 17.08 -24.12
N ASP A 163 -7.72 17.14 -22.84
CA ASP A 163 -7.85 18.34 -22.03
C ASP A 163 -6.50 18.87 -21.48
N ALA A 164 -5.41 18.20 -21.83
CA ALA A 164 -4.05 18.63 -21.57
C ALA A 164 -3.03 17.90 -22.44
N VAL A 165 -1.80 18.39 -22.42
CA VAL A 165 -0.63 17.77 -23.06
C VAL A 165 0.58 17.89 -22.15
N ASN A 166 1.34 16.80 -22.00
CA ASN A 166 2.55 16.80 -21.19
C ASN A 166 3.64 17.69 -21.81
N LEU A 167 4.37 18.42 -20.99
CA LEU A 167 5.44 19.30 -21.45
C LEU A 167 6.76 18.53 -21.61
N PRO A 168 7.44 18.68 -22.77
CA PRO A 168 8.82 18.24 -22.90
C PRO A 168 9.76 18.96 -21.91
N PRO A 169 10.88 18.33 -21.48
CA PRO A 169 11.86 18.96 -20.57
C PRO A 169 12.33 20.34 -21.02
N ALA A 170 12.62 20.50 -22.32
CA ALA A 170 13.09 21.77 -22.88
C ALA A 170 12.06 22.92 -22.73
N VAL A 171 10.75 22.61 -22.77
CA VAL A 171 9.71 23.61 -22.56
C VAL A 171 9.65 24.04 -21.10
N CYS A 172 9.80 23.10 -20.16
CA CYS A 172 9.90 23.43 -18.73
C CYS A 172 11.11 24.33 -18.45
N ASP A 173 12.25 24.05 -19.05
CA ASP A 173 13.47 24.87 -18.89
C ASP A 173 13.30 26.27 -19.47
N GLU A 174 12.65 26.41 -20.65
CA GLU A 174 12.37 27.71 -21.25
C GLU A 174 11.37 28.54 -20.42
N LEU A 175 10.30 27.89 -19.89
CA LEU A 175 9.36 28.56 -18.98
C LEU A 175 10.06 29.01 -17.70
N LYS A 176 10.93 28.18 -17.12
CA LYS A 176 11.76 28.54 -15.97
C LYS A 176 12.66 29.74 -16.27
N ALA A 177 13.33 29.76 -17.44
CA ALA A 177 14.18 30.88 -17.87
C ALA A 177 13.39 32.18 -18.02
N ARG A 178 12.09 32.12 -18.33
CA ARG A 178 11.17 33.28 -18.40
C ARG A 178 10.50 33.61 -17.06
N HIS A 179 11.00 33.05 -15.96
CA HIS A 179 10.56 33.30 -14.59
C HIS A 179 9.14 32.78 -14.27
N TYR A 180 8.64 31.79 -14.99
CA TYR A 180 7.48 31.04 -14.53
C TYR A 180 7.85 30.09 -13.40
N ILE A 181 6.90 29.83 -12.50
CA ILE A 181 7.07 28.87 -11.38
C ILE A 181 6.85 27.46 -11.93
N VAL A 182 7.72 27.04 -12.85
CA VAL A 182 7.75 25.75 -13.51
C VAL A 182 9.18 25.23 -13.51
N GLY A 183 9.40 23.95 -13.26
CA GLY A 183 10.75 23.37 -13.31
C GLY A 183 10.70 21.84 -13.23
N GLN A 184 11.66 21.16 -13.86
CA GLN A 184 11.78 19.71 -13.81
C GLN A 184 11.99 19.26 -12.37
N LEU A 185 11.26 18.22 -11.94
CA LEU A 185 11.43 17.61 -10.63
C LEU A 185 12.66 16.69 -10.55
N GLN A 186 12.99 16.25 -9.36
CA GLN A 186 14.14 15.36 -9.09
C GLN A 186 14.01 14.02 -9.82
N ARG A 187 12.80 13.52 -9.97
CA ARG A 187 12.43 12.36 -10.79
C ARG A 187 11.04 12.53 -11.37
N VAL A 188 10.74 11.85 -12.47
CA VAL A 188 9.40 11.77 -13.06
C VAL A 188 8.79 10.43 -12.70
N ILE A 189 7.73 10.46 -11.89
CA ILE A 189 6.98 9.24 -11.53
C ILE A 189 6.14 8.82 -12.75
N PHE A 190 6.10 7.52 -13.06
CA PHE A 190 5.45 6.98 -14.26
C PHE A 190 6.02 7.56 -15.56
N PHE A 191 7.35 7.73 -15.62
CA PHE A 191 8.01 8.19 -16.83
C PHE A 191 7.72 7.25 -18.00
N GLU A 192 7.28 7.84 -19.11
CA GLU A 192 7.02 7.12 -20.36
C GLU A 192 7.39 8.01 -21.54
N PRO A 193 8.39 7.62 -22.37
CA PRO A 193 8.85 8.43 -23.50
C PRO A 193 7.71 8.77 -24.46
N GLY A 194 7.59 10.05 -24.81
CA GLY A 194 6.55 10.57 -25.71
C GLY A 194 5.14 10.68 -25.09
N VAL A 195 4.95 10.25 -23.84
CA VAL A 195 3.66 10.30 -23.13
C VAL A 195 3.76 11.15 -21.87
N LYS A 196 4.67 10.81 -20.96
CA LYS A 196 4.94 11.57 -19.74
C LYS A 196 6.46 11.71 -19.53
N GLU A 197 7.02 12.84 -19.97
CA GLU A 197 8.45 13.13 -19.87
C GLU A 197 8.77 14.13 -18.74
N THR A 198 7.75 14.86 -18.24
CA THR A 198 7.84 15.74 -17.07
C THR A 198 6.59 15.62 -16.22
N ASP A 199 6.61 16.23 -15.05
CA ASP A 199 5.45 16.31 -14.14
C ASP A 199 4.59 17.56 -14.39
N TRP A 200 4.70 18.17 -15.57
CA TRP A 200 3.96 19.37 -15.96
C TRP A 200 3.18 19.12 -17.24
N SER A 201 1.95 19.61 -17.26
CA SER A 201 1.10 19.58 -18.46
C SER A 201 0.46 20.94 -18.72
N ALA A 202 0.21 21.24 -20.00
CA ALA A 202 -0.47 22.46 -20.45
C ALA A 202 -1.93 22.17 -20.82
N THR A 203 -2.84 23.10 -20.46
CA THR A 203 -4.24 23.06 -20.91
C THR A 203 -4.37 23.59 -22.33
N PRO A 204 -5.48 23.32 -23.04
CA PRO A 204 -5.88 24.10 -24.21
C PRO A 204 -6.19 25.54 -23.80
N VAL A 205 -6.50 26.40 -24.78
CA VAL A 205 -7.05 27.72 -24.50
C VAL A 205 -8.43 27.58 -23.85
N VAL A 206 -8.59 28.14 -22.66
CA VAL A 206 -9.85 28.15 -21.89
C VAL A 206 -10.32 29.60 -21.75
N VAL A 207 -11.58 29.86 -22.04
CA VAL A 207 -12.17 31.19 -21.82
C VAL A 207 -12.63 31.30 -20.37
N GLY A 208 -12.00 32.18 -19.62
CA GLY A 208 -12.30 32.41 -18.21
C GLY A 208 -13.66 33.05 -17.94
N VAL A 209 -14.05 33.10 -16.65
CA VAL A 209 -15.32 33.74 -16.23
C VAL A 209 -15.37 35.24 -16.54
N ASP A 210 -14.24 35.89 -16.74
CA ASP A 210 -14.10 37.29 -17.15
C ASP A 210 -14.07 37.48 -18.67
N GLY A 211 -14.28 36.43 -19.45
CA GLY A 211 -14.28 36.43 -20.91
C GLY A 211 -12.88 36.43 -21.55
N LYS A 212 -11.80 36.38 -20.77
CA LYS A 212 -10.43 36.34 -21.30
C LYS A 212 -9.98 34.92 -21.62
N PRO A 213 -9.29 34.71 -22.77
CA PRO A 213 -8.65 33.44 -23.03
C PRO A 213 -7.43 33.27 -22.12
N ARG A 214 -7.23 32.03 -21.65
CA ARG A 214 -6.11 31.62 -20.79
C ARG A 214 -5.55 30.28 -21.24
N ARG A 215 -4.25 30.08 -20.99
CA ARG A 215 -3.59 28.77 -21.01
C ARG A 215 -2.85 28.58 -19.70
N TRP A 216 -3.03 27.42 -19.11
CA TRP A 216 -2.41 27.06 -17.83
C TRP A 216 -1.37 25.97 -18.02
N VAL A 217 -0.33 26.00 -17.20
CA VAL A 217 0.58 24.89 -16.96
C VAL A 217 0.39 24.47 -15.51
N TYR A 218 0.16 23.19 -15.26
CA TYR A 218 -0.10 22.65 -13.93
C TYR A 218 0.78 21.45 -13.62
N LEU A 219 1.08 21.28 -12.33
CA LEU A 219 1.86 20.17 -11.79
C LEU A 219 0.98 18.93 -11.58
N HIS A 220 1.52 17.76 -11.86
CA HIS A 220 0.95 16.46 -11.51
C HIS A 220 2.07 15.45 -11.27
N TYR A 221 2.23 14.98 -10.04
CA TYR A 221 3.29 14.02 -9.71
C TYR A 221 3.08 12.66 -10.37
N PHE A 222 1.84 12.21 -10.47
CA PHE A 222 1.48 10.89 -10.97
C PHE A 222 0.91 10.97 -12.40
N LYS A 223 -0.38 10.81 -12.55
CA LYS A 223 -1.05 10.87 -13.87
C LYS A 223 -1.42 12.32 -14.23
N GLU A 224 -1.49 12.62 -15.52
CA GLU A 224 -1.95 13.92 -16.05
C GLU A 224 -3.32 14.34 -15.50
N GLY A 225 -4.17 13.35 -15.20
CA GLY A 225 -5.50 13.55 -14.61
C GLY A 225 -5.50 13.86 -13.11
N GLN A 226 -4.33 13.98 -12.47
CA GLN A 226 -4.17 14.15 -11.02
C GLN A 226 -3.45 15.47 -10.69
N PRO A 227 -4.07 16.67 -10.93
CA PRO A 227 -3.46 17.95 -10.66
C PRO A 227 -3.14 18.12 -9.17
N SER A 228 -1.91 18.55 -8.88
CA SER A 228 -1.38 18.65 -7.52
C SER A 228 -1.95 19.85 -6.78
N LEU A 229 -2.29 19.66 -5.51
CA LEU A 229 -2.80 20.70 -4.62
C LEU A 229 -1.69 21.61 -4.12
N ASN A 230 -1.99 22.89 -4.01
CA ASN A 230 -1.04 23.91 -3.56
C ASN A 230 -1.18 24.19 -2.05
N TRP A 231 -0.38 23.53 -1.25
CA TRP A 231 -0.29 23.77 0.19
C TRP A 231 0.42 25.06 0.56
N LEU A 232 1.07 25.74 -0.41
CA LEU A 232 1.79 26.99 -0.23
C LEU A 232 0.95 28.22 -0.56
N ASP A 233 -0.29 28.05 -1.03
CA ASP A 233 -1.16 29.18 -1.34
C ASP A 233 -1.47 30.00 -0.08
N PRO A 234 -1.30 31.35 -0.13
CA PRO A 234 -1.51 32.21 1.04
C PRO A 234 -2.94 32.20 1.58
N SER A 235 -3.93 31.75 0.79
CA SER A 235 -5.32 31.62 1.27
C SER A 235 -5.54 30.40 2.15
N PHE A 236 -4.62 29.43 2.14
CA PHE A 236 -4.73 28.14 2.83
C PHE A 236 -5.98 27.31 2.45
N THR A 237 -6.58 27.57 1.31
CA THR A 237 -7.85 26.96 0.91
C THR A 237 -7.73 25.46 0.77
N ALA A 238 -6.71 24.96 0.06
CA ALA A 238 -6.50 23.52 -0.09
C ALA A 238 -6.32 22.81 1.27
N GLN A 239 -5.52 23.40 2.16
CA GLN A 239 -5.29 22.86 3.51
C GLN A 239 -6.57 22.77 4.33
N GLN A 240 -7.39 23.84 4.32
CA GLN A 240 -8.65 23.88 5.07
C GLN A 240 -9.64 22.84 4.57
N LEU A 241 -9.73 22.65 3.26
CA LEU A 241 -10.62 21.67 2.64
C LEU A 241 -10.17 20.23 2.97
N ILE A 242 -8.86 19.92 2.87
CA ILE A 242 -8.33 18.60 3.21
C ILE A 242 -8.52 18.26 4.71
N ILE A 243 -8.26 19.22 5.61
CA ILE A 243 -8.52 19.04 7.04
C ILE A 243 -10.02 18.84 7.29
N GLY A 244 -10.87 19.59 6.60
CA GLY A 244 -12.33 19.47 6.67
C GLY A 244 -12.81 18.09 6.23
N ASP A 245 -12.27 17.57 5.12
CA ASP A 245 -12.53 16.21 4.62
C ASP A 245 -12.14 15.14 5.65
N ALA A 246 -10.93 15.22 6.20
CA ALA A 246 -10.46 14.28 7.20
C ALA A 246 -11.32 14.28 8.47
N LEU A 247 -11.73 15.46 8.96
CA LEU A 247 -12.60 15.58 10.13
C LEU A 247 -14.02 15.08 9.84
N HIS A 248 -14.56 15.32 8.63
CA HIS A 248 -15.86 14.81 8.22
C HIS A 248 -15.88 13.28 8.21
N SER A 249 -14.86 12.65 7.65
CA SER A 249 -14.73 11.18 7.64
C SER A 249 -14.75 10.58 9.05
N ILE A 250 -14.11 11.22 10.03
CA ILE A 250 -14.04 10.71 11.40
C ILE A 250 -15.32 11.05 12.19
N ASP A 251 -15.75 12.30 12.18
CA ASP A 251 -16.80 12.79 13.04
C ASP A 251 -18.20 12.49 12.49
N CYS A 252 -18.40 12.65 11.17
CA CYS A 252 -19.71 12.47 10.54
C CYS A 252 -19.92 11.05 9.99
N LEU A 253 -18.93 10.50 9.27
CA LEU A 253 -19.04 9.19 8.63
C LEU A 253 -18.72 8.02 9.59
N GLY A 254 -18.09 8.32 10.74
CA GLY A 254 -17.81 7.35 11.78
C GLY A 254 -16.57 6.50 11.56
N SER A 255 -15.72 6.86 10.58
CA SER A 255 -14.42 6.23 10.38
C SER A 255 -13.50 6.50 11.58
N ARG A 256 -12.61 5.56 11.89
CA ARG A 256 -11.61 5.72 12.96
C ARG A 256 -10.20 5.83 12.43
N GLY A 257 -9.96 5.41 11.20
CA GLY A 257 -8.69 5.52 10.50
C GLY A 257 -8.83 6.27 9.19
N LEU A 258 -7.75 6.93 8.76
CA LEU A 258 -7.62 7.57 7.45
C LEU A 258 -6.32 7.16 6.79
N ARG A 259 -6.42 6.69 5.55
CA ARG A 259 -5.27 6.60 4.65
C ARG A 259 -4.99 7.99 4.09
N LEU A 260 -3.74 8.40 4.15
CA LEU A 260 -3.24 9.62 3.53
C LEU A 260 -2.49 9.25 2.26
N ASP A 261 -3.18 9.34 1.13
CA ASP A 261 -2.63 9.01 -0.18
C ASP A 261 -1.57 10.03 -0.60
N ALA A 262 -0.45 9.54 -1.14
CA ALA A 262 0.62 10.35 -1.73
C ALA A 262 1.07 11.55 -0.87
N ASN A 263 0.98 11.45 0.44
CA ASN A 263 1.20 12.54 1.39
C ASN A 263 2.66 13.02 1.52
N GLY A 264 3.59 12.34 0.86
CA GLY A 264 4.98 12.79 0.71
C GLY A 264 5.18 13.94 -0.29
N PHE A 265 4.15 14.30 -1.06
CA PHE A 265 4.23 15.20 -2.20
C PHE A 265 3.35 16.46 -2.00
N LEU A 266 3.48 17.13 -0.85
CA LEU A 266 2.68 18.34 -0.52
C LEU A 266 3.37 19.64 -0.86
N GLY A 267 4.66 19.65 -1.14
CA GLY A 267 5.44 20.83 -1.43
C GLY A 267 6.27 20.72 -2.70
N VAL A 268 6.39 21.84 -3.40
CA VAL A 268 7.34 21.99 -4.51
C VAL A 268 8.01 23.35 -4.43
N GLU A 269 9.33 23.37 -4.58
CA GLU A 269 10.13 24.60 -4.63
C GLU A 269 10.94 24.64 -5.92
N ILE A 270 10.68 25.64 -6.76
CA ILE A 270 11.42 25.84 -8.01
C ILE A 270 12.77 26.48 -7.68
N ARG A 271 13.85 25.80 -8.01
CA ARG A 271 15.23 26.23 -7.77
C ARG A 271 15.87 26.79 -9.04
N ALA A 272 16.58 27.90 -8.93
CA ALA A 272 17.12 28.60 -10.09
C ALA A 272 18.12 27.75 -10.90
N ASN A 273 19.03 27.05 -10.20
CA ASN A 273 20.16 26.34 -10.81
C ASN A 273 20.12 24.81 -10.58
N ASP A 274 18.96 24.27 -10.21
CA ASP A 274 18.80 22.86 -9.88
C ASP A 274 17.40 22.39 -10.29
N THR A 275 17.15 21.07 -10.17
CA THR A 275 15.79 20.52 -10.26
C THR A 275 14.89 21.11 -9.18
N ALA A 276 13.59 21.15 -9.44
CA ALA A 276 12.62 21.56 -8.44
C ALA A 276 12.61 20.53 -7.28
N TRP A 277 12.58 21.05 -6.07
CA TRP A 277 12.59 20.24 -4.86
C TRP A 277 11.18 19.85 -4.43
N SER A 278 10.85 18.58 -4.40
CA SER A 278 9.54 18.07 -3.96
C SER A 278 9.68 16.92 -2.96
N GLU A 279 10.49 15.92 -3.27
CA GLU A 279 10.74 14.81 -2.34
C GLU A 279 11.51 15.31 -1.12
N SER A 280 11.12 14.82 0.07
CA SER A 280 11.68 15.29 1.35
C SER A 280 11.46 16.78 1.62
N HIS A 281 10.51 17.42 0.95
CA HIS A 281 10.25 18.83 1.19
C HIS A 281 9.70 19.06 2.60
N PRO A 282 10.22 20.01 3.39
CA PRO A 282 9.80 20.25 4.78
C PRO A 282 8.30 20.50 4.95
N LEU A 283 7.64 21.04 3.92
CA LEU A 283 6.19 21.26 3.94
C LEU A 283 5.42 19.94 4.02
N SER A 284 5.90 18.87 3.38
CA SER A 284 5.26 17.55 3.47
C SER A 284 5.25 17.06 4.93
N LEU A 285 6.37 17.19 5.64
CA LEU A 285 6.43 16.86 7.07
C LEU A 285 5.46 17.74 7.89
N THR A 286 5.50 19.06 7.70
CA THR A 286 4.66 20.01 8.47
C THR A 286 3.17 19.81 8.17
N GLY A 287 2.78 19.65 6.90
CA GLY A 287 1.40 19.41 6.49
C GLY A 287 0.85 18.11 7.11
N ASN A 288 1.64 17.05 7.09
CA ASN A 288 1.27 15.78 7.70
C ASN A 288 1.18 15.85 9.23
N GLN A 289 2.05 16.63 9.90
CA GLN A 289 1.94 16.88 11.34
C GLN A 289 0.62 17.60 11.69
N ILE A 290 0.23 18.59 10.91
CA ILE A 290 -1.04 19.30 11.12
C ILE A 290 -2.21 18.34 10.93
N LEU A 291 -2.26 17.63 9.81
CA LEU A 291 -3.34 16.72 9.45
C LEU A 291 -3.44 15.56 10.45
N GLY A 292 -2.35 14.84 10.70
CA GLY A 292 -2.30 13.75 11.67
C GLY A 292 -2.64 14.21 13.10
N GLY A 293 -2.19 15.42 13.50
CA GLY A 293 -2.55 16.03 14.78
C GLY A 293 -4.05 16.31 14.93
N MET A 294 -4.72 16.76 13.88
CA MET A 294 -6.18 16.99 13.87
C MET A 294 -6.95 15.66 13.93
N ILE A 295 -6.53 14.66 13.16
CA ILE A 295 -7.10 13.31 13.17
C ILE A 295 -7.00 12.70 14.58
N ARG A 296 -5.83 12.77 15.23
CA ARG A 296 -5.63 12.27 16.60
C ARG A 296 -6.47 13.01 17.64
N LYS A 297 -6.67 14.32 17.48
CA LYS A 297 -7.58 15.11 18.35
C LYS A 297 -9.03 14.67 18.23
N ALA A 298 -9.47 14.32 17.03
CA ALA A 298 -10.81 13.77 16.79
C ALA A 298 -10.96 12.31 17.26
N GLY A 299 -9.88 11.71 17.80
CA GLY A 299 -9.88 10.35 18.34
C GLY A 299 -9.60 9.25 17.31
N GLY A 300 -9.23 9.63 16.09
CA GLY A 300 -8.82 8.73 15.03
C GLY A 300 -7.32 8.45 15.01
N PHE A 301 -6.89 7.72 13.99
CA PHE A 301 -5.49 7.53 13.61
C PHE A 301 -5.33 7.70 12.11
N SER A 302 -4.11 7.90 11.66
CA SER A 302 -3.81 7.99 10.24
C SER A 302 -2.67 7.07 9.82
N PHE A 303 -2.68 6.66 8.57
CA PHE A 303 -1.55 5.99 7.97
C PHE A 303 -1.24 6.58 6.59
N GLN A 304 0.01 6.44 6.20
CA GLN A 304 0.52 7.06 4.99
C GLN A 304 0.96 6.04 3.96
N GLU A 305 0.79 6.43 2.70
CA GLU A 305 1.41 5.77 1.57
C GLU A 305 2.69 6.53 1.21
N LEU A 306 3.84 5.94 1.51
CA LEU A 306 5.13 6.60 1.39
C LEU A 306 6.16 5.66 0.75
N ASN A 307 6.24 5.69 -0.58
CA ASN A 307 7.28 4.99 -1.34
C ASN A 307 8.46 5.92 -1.59
N LEU A 308 9.24 6.17 -0.54
CA LEU A 308 10.40 7.06 -0.53
C LEU A 308 11.63 6.34 0.07
N THR A 309 12.67 7.11 0.38
CA THR A 309 13.87 6.58 1.03
C THR A 309 13.62 6.17 2.48
N LEU A 310 14.48 5.35 3.07
CA LEU A 310 14.40 5.00 4.49
C LEU A 310 14.56 6.24 5.38
N ASP A 311 15.35 7.22 4.96
CA ASP A 311 15.51 8.52 5.62
C ASP A 311 14.17 9.25 5.74
N ASP A 312 13.43 9.32 4.62
CA ASP A 312 12.11 9.97 4.58
C ASP A 312 11.10 9.24 5.44
N ILE A 313 11.05 7.90 5.35
CA ILE A 313 10.16 7.07 6.15
C ILE A 313 10.45 7.27 7.64
N ALA A 314 11.72 7.23 8.05
CA ALA A 314 12.14 7.44 9.42
C ALA A 314 11.77 8.85 9.93
N GLN A 315 11.91 9.87 9.10
CA GLN A 315 11.56 11.25 9.45
C GLN A 315 10.05 11.46 9.54
N MET A 316 9.31 11.03 8.52
CA MET A 316 7.85 11.20 8.43
C MET A 316 7.10 10.41 9.50
N SER A 317 7.63 9.25 9.91
CA SER A 317 7.03 8.41 10.96
C SER A 317 7.15 9.01 12.36
N LYS A 318 7.94 10.06 12.58
CA LYS A 318 8.10 10.70 13.91
C LYS A 318 7.00 11.72 14.22
N GLY A 319 6.41 12.37 13.25
CA GLY A 319 5.50 13.49 13.51
C GLY A 319 4.23 13.54 12.67
N GLY A 320 4.17 12.83 11.55
CA GLY A 320 3.05 12.88 10.60
C GLY A 320 1.95 11.87 10.93
N ALA A 321 1.76 10.92 10.04
CA ALA A 321 0.85 9.80 10.23
C ALA A 321 1.34 8.83 11.32
N ASP A 322 0.40 8.10 11.91
CA ASP A 322 0.71 7.14 12.98
C ASP A 322 1.37 5.86 12.44
N LEU A 323 1.03 5.47 11.22
CA LEU A 323 1.50 4.26 10.57
C LEU A 323 1.93 4.56 9.12
N SER A 324 2.72 3.67 8.53
CA SER A 324 3.14 3.71 7.12
C SER A 324 2.99 2.35 6.45
N TYR A 325 2.62 2.31 5.18
CA TYR A 325 2.77 1.08 4.40
C TYR A 325 4.23 0.65 4.33
N ASP A 326 4.44 -0.65 4.43
CA ASP A 326 5.75 -1.28 4.30
C ASP A 326 6.14 -1.47 2.83
N PHE A 327 6.59 -0.41 2.17
CA PHE A 327 7.19 -0.47 0.84
C PHE A 327 8.63 -1.00 0.84
N VAL A 328 9.22 -1.16 2.03
CA VAL A 328 10.63 -1.54 2.20
C VAL A 328 10.79 -3.05 2.12
N THR A 329 10.05 -3.78 2.95
CA THR A 329 10.21 -5.24 3.02
C THR A 329 9.25 -6.00 2.11
N ARG A 330 8.17 -5.37 1.62
CA ARG A 330 7.21 -6.04 0.73
C ARG A 330 7.87 -6.55 -0.56
N PRO A 331 8.59 -5.78 -1.37
CA PRO A 331 9.31 -6.32 -2.53
C PRO A 331 10.40 -7.31 -2.10
N ALA A 332 11.02 -7.14 -0.93
CA ALA A 332 12.11 -7.99 -0.49
C ALA A 332 11.65 -9.40 -0.09
N TYR A 333 10.51 -9.55 0.61
CA TYR A 333 10.02 -10.90 0.93
C TYR A 333 9.43 -11.60 -0.31
N GLN A 334 8.86 -10.85 -1.26
CA GLN A 334 8.45 -11.42 -2.54
C GLN A 334 9.67 -11.90 -3.36
N HIS A 335 10.74 -11.12 -3.37
CA HIS A 335 12.01 -11.54 -3.96
C HIS A 335 12.55 -12.82 -3.29
N ALA A 336 12.50 -12.89 -1.95
CA ALA A 336 12.91 -14.08 -1.21
C ALA A 336 12.11 -15.33 -1.62
N LEU A 337 10.79 -15.19 -1.81
CA LEU A 337 9.93 -16.29 -2.28
C LEU A 337 10.30 -16.72 -3.71
N LEU A 338 10.51 -15.77 -4.61
CA LEU A 338 10.81 -16.05 -6.02
C LEU A 338 12.17 -16.74 -6.22
N THR A 339 13.14 -16.37 -5.39
CA THR A 339 14.53 -16.82 -5.55
C THR A 339 14.95 -17.93 -4.58
N GLY A 340 14.13 -18.23 -3.55
CA GLY A 340 14.53 -19.09 -2.43
C GLY A 340 15.70 -18.53 -1.61
N ASN A 341 15.93 -17.20 -1.66
CA ASN A 341 17.07 -16.55 -1.00
C ASN A 341 16.63 -15.30 -0.22
N THR A 342 16.85 -15.32 1.09
CA THR A 342 16.41 -14.25 2.02
C THR A 342 17.44 -13.15 2.24
N GLU A 343 18.59 -13.19 1.58
CA GLU A 343 19.70 -12.25 1.88
C GLU A 343 19.31 -10.78 1.63
N PHE A 344 18.59 -10.51 0.52
CA PHE A 344 18.08 -9.16 0.26
C PHE A 344 17.02 -8.74 1.30
N LEU A 345 16.14 -9.65 1.73
CA LEU A 345 15.16 -9.38 2.78
C LEU A 345 15.84 -9.08 4.12
N ARG A 346 16.87 -9.85 4.49
CA ARG A 346 17.65 -9.59 5.71
C ARG A 346 18.39 -8.26 5.63
N LEU A 347 18.98 -7.94 4.47
CA LEU A 347 19.58 -6.61 4.24
C LEU A 347 18.57 -5.50 4.51
N MET A 348 17.36 -5.58 3.98
CA MET A 348 16.33 -4.55 4.17
C MET A 348 15.89 -4.43 5.63
N LEU A 349 15.76 -5.55 6.35
CA LEU A 349 15.43 -5.55 7.80
C LEU A 349 16.56 -4.92 8.63
N HIS A 350 17.83 -5.15 8.28
CA HIS A 350 18.97 -4.52 8.93
C HIS A 350 19.03 -3.02 8.65
N GLU A 351 18.78 -2.59 7.40
CA GLU A 351 18.73 -1.18 7.06
C GLU A 351 17.57 -0.47 7.80
N MET A 352 16.39 -1.06 7.89
CA MET A 352 15.29 -0.50 8.68
C MET A 352 15.72 -0.27 10.15
N HIS A 353 16.41 -1.25 10.74
CA HIS A 353 16.94 -1.11 12.11
C HIS A 353 17.99 -0.01 12.19
N ARG A 354 18.90 0.09 11.21
CA ARG A 354 19.93 1.14 11.13
C ARG A 354 19.33 2.55 11.06
N TYR A 355 18.19 2.71 10.35
CA TYR A 355 17.46 3.98 10.25
C TYR A 355 16.47 4.21 11.39
N GLU A 356 16.50 3.37 12.44
CA GLU A 356 15.63 3.48 13.62
C GLU A 356 14.12 3.51 13.27
N ILE A 357 13.72 2.83 12.20
CA ILE A 357 12.30 2.66 11.86
C ILE A 357 11.71 1.64 12.83
N ASP A 358 10.75 2.06 13.66
CA ASP A 358 10.03 1.14 14.54
C ASP A 358 9.10 0.24 13.71
N PRO A 359 9.33 -1.08 13.66
CA PRO A 359 8.43 -1.98 12.91
C PRO A 359 6.96 -1.90 13.37
N ALA A 360 6.71 -1.46 14.61
CA ALA A 360 5.34 -1.21 15.09
C ALA A 360 4.65 -0.04 14.38
N SER A 361 5.38 0.81 13.65
CA SER A 361 4.83 1.88 12.83
C SER A 361 4.45 1.43 11.41
N LEU A 362 4.64 0.16 11.06
CA LEU A 362 4.45 -0.33 9.70
C LEU A 362 3.14 -1.12 9.55
N ILE A 363 2.64 -1.09 8.31
CA ILE A 363 1.52 -1.91 7.85
C ILE A 363 2.08 -2.94 6.88
N HIS A 364 2.16 -4.18 7.34
CA HIS A 364 2.60 -5.32 6.56
C HIS A 364 1.43 -5.86 5.76
N ALA A 365 1.40 -5.58 4.45
CA ALA A 365 0.31 -5.96 3.57
C ALA A 365 0.74 -7.04 2.57
N LEU A 366 -0.16 -8.00 2.30
CA LEU A 366 0.03 -8.99 1.23
C LEU A 366 -0.25 -8.35 -0.13
N GLN A 367 -1.51 -8.10 -0.45
CA GLN A 367 -1.95 -7.46 -1.68
C GLN A 367 -2.80 -6.23 -1.38
N ASN A 368 -2.71 -5.21 -2.20
CA ASN A 368 -3.65 -4.11 -2.29
C ASN A 368 -4.11 -3.92 -3.76
N HIS A 369 -4.76 -2.82 -4.08
CA HIS A 369 -5.22 -2.50 -5.43
C HIS A 369 -4.11 -2.00 -6.37
N ASP A 370 -2.93 -1.68 -5.84
CA ASP A 370 -1.78 -1.25 -6.62
C ASP A 370 -0.91 -2.44 -7.03
N GLU A 371 -0.05 -2.21 -7.98
CA GLU A 371 0.94 -3.18 -8.43
C GLU A 371 1.88 -3.61 -7.30
N LEU A 372 2.58 -4.72 -7.48
CA LEU A 372 3.76 -4.99 -6.68
C LEU A 372 4.86 -4.02 -7.08
N THR A 373 5.01 -2.98 -6.28
CA THR A 373 5.99 -1.92 -6.53
C THR A 373 7.40 -2.42 -6.27
N ILE A 374 8.29 -2.30 -7.27
CA ILE A 374 9.70 -2.70 -7.20
C ILE A 374 10.64 -1.56 -7.58
N GLU A 375 10.27 -0.32 -7.25
CA GLU A 375 11.10 0.86 -7.53
C GLU A 375 12.38 0.88 -6.70
N LEU A 376 12.34 0.38 -5.47
CA LEU A 376 13.46 0.37 -4.53
C LEU A 376 14.12 1.75 -4.42
N VAL A 377 13.32 2.76 -4.12
CA VAL A 377 13.67 4.19 -4.18
C VAL A 377 14.90 4.53 -3.34
N HIS A 378 15.09 3.87 -2.20
CA HIS A 378 16.25 4.05 -1.34
C HIS A 378 17.57 3.93 -2.12
N PHE A 379 17.70 2.91 -2.95
CA PHE A 379 18.89 2.63 -3.76
C PHE A 379 18.96 3.43 -5.06
N TRP A 380 17.90 4.14 -5.43
CA TRP A 380 17.85 4.91 -6.67
C TRP A 380 18.32 6.34 -6.50
N THR A 381 17.95 6.98 -5.39
CA THR A 381 18.17 8.41 -5.16
C THR A 381 19.37 8.67 -4.24
N LEU A 382 19.14 8.93 -2.96
CA LEU A 382 20.17 9.36 -2.02
C LEU A 382 21.30 8.34 -1.84
N HIS A 383 20.98 7.05 -1.86
CA HIS A 383 21.90 5.95 -1.56
C HIS A 383 22.34 5.17 -2.81
N ALA A 384 22.22 5.77 -4.00
CA ALA A 384 22.61 5.13 -5.27
C ALA A 384 24.09 4.73 -5.34
N HIS A 385 24.96 5.45 -4.62
CA HIS A 385 26.40 5.23 -4.59
C HIS A 385 26.91 4.55 -3.32
N ASP A 386 26.07 4.34 -2.32
CA ASP A 386 26.41 3.61 -1.11
C ASP A 386 26.65 2.13 -1.43
N MET A 387 27.56 1.50 -0.69
CA MET A 387 28.01 0.15 -0.98
C MET A 387 27.28 -0.87 -0.08
N TYR A 388 26.70 -1.87 -0.71
CA TYR A 388 25.92 -2.93 -0.04
C TYR A 388 26.52 -4.31 -0.36
N LEU A 389 26.64 -5.16 0.66
CA LEU A 389 27.05 -6.55 0.51
C LEU A 389 25.81 -7.40 0.14
N TYR A 390 25.92 -8.15 -0.96
CA TYR A 390 24.87 -9.05 -1.44
C TYR A 390 25.49 -10.24 -2.19
N LYS A 391 25.10 -11.46 -1.84
CA LYS A 391 25.63 -12.72 -2.40
C LYS A 391 27.17 -12.75 -2.38
N GLY A 392 27.78 -12.29 -1.27
CA GLY A 392 29.23 -12.26 -1.07
C GLY A 392 29.99 -11.24 -1.93
N GLN A 393 29.29 -10.35 -2.63
CA GLN A 393 29.87 -9.28 -3.44
C GLN A 393 29.36 -7.92 -2.96
N THR A 394 30.14 -6.87 -3.18
CA THR A 394 29.77 -5.52 -2.80
C THR A 394 29.35 -4.72 -4.03
N PHE A 395 28.15 -4.16 -4.00
CA PHE A 395 27.56 -3.40 -5.10
C PHE A 395 27.22 -1.97 -4.67
N PRO A 396 27.36 -0.97 -5.55
CA PRO A 396 26.69 0.32 -5.38
C PRO A 396 25.16 0.11 -5.35
N GLY A 397 24.44 0.92 -4.57
CA GLY A 397 22.98 0.82 -4.42
C GLY A 397 22.25 0.78 -5.76
N SER A 398 22.62 1.65 -6.71
CA SER A 398 22.04 1.67 -8.05
C SER A 398 22.19 0.34 -8.82
N ILE A 399 23.34 -0.32 -8.68
CA ILE A 399 23.58 -1.62 -9.32
C ILE A 399 22.83 -2.74 -8.61
N LEU A 400 22.84 -2.75 -7.26
CA LEU A 400 22.05 -3.70 -6.48
C LEU A 400 20.55 -3.59 -6.84
N ARG A 401 20.05 -2.36 -6.93
CA ARG A 401 18.66 -2.08 -7.33
C ARG A 401 18.33 -2.73 -8.68
N GLU A 402 19.13 -2.50 -9.69
CA GLU A 402 18.85 -3.07 -11.02
C GLU A 402 18.90 -4.61 -11.00
N HIS A 403 19.88 -5.23 -10.30
CA HIS A 403 19.93 -6.68 -10.14
C HIS A 403 18.63 -7.24 -9.53
N ILE A 404 18.15 -6.69 -8.42
CA ILE A 404 16.92 -7.15 -7.75
C ILE A 404 15.70 -6.96 -8.66
N ARG A 405 15.62 -5.83 -9.34
CA ARG A 405 14.52 -5.51 -10.25
C ARG A 405 14.49 -6.45 -11.46
N GLU A 406 15.64 -6.69 -12.08
CA GLU A 406 15.75 -7.60 -13.22
C GLU A 406 15.36 -9.03 -12.83
N GLU A 407 15.87 -9.56 -11.70
CA GLU A 407 15.48 -10.87 -11.16
C GLU A 407 13.95 -10.94 -10.95
N MET A 408 13.35 -9.92 -10.35
CA MET A 408 11.91 -9.89 -10.11
C MET A 408 11.09 -9.79 -11.40
N TYR A 409 11.49 -8.95 -12.35
CA TYR A 409 10.78 -8.83 -13.64
C TYR A 409 10.86 -10.11 -14.47
N GLU A 410 12.00 -10.77 -14.47
CA GLU A 410 12.19 -12.04 -15.17
C GLU A 410 11.28 -13.14 -14.60
N LEU A 411 11.23 -13.25 -13.26
CA LEU A 411 10.49 -14.30 -12.57
C LEU A 411 8.98 -14.02 -12.50
N LEU A 412 8.55 -12.75 -12.49
CA LEU A 412 7.14 -12.36 -12.30
C LEU A 412 6.40 -12.06 -13.59
N SER A 413 7.05 -11.99 -14.74
CA SER A 413 6.36 -11.60 -15.98
C SER A 413 6.94 -12.32 -17.22
N GLY A 414 6.40 -12.03 -18.40
CA GLY A 414 6.86 -12.59 -19.66
C GLY A 414 6.64 -14.10 -19.77
N GLU A 415 7.61 -14.82 -20.31
CA GLU A 415 7.48 -16.27 -20.53
C GLU A 415 7.41 -17.10 -19.25
N HIS A 416 7.97 -16.57 -18.15
CA HIS A 416 7.98 -17.27 -16.87
C HIS A 416 6.61 -17.21 -16.18
N ALA A 417 5.97 -16.03 -16.19
CA ALA A 417 4.65 -15.81 -15.61
C ALA A 417 3.76 -14.99 -16.58
N PRO A 418 3.23 -15.61 -17.64
CA PRO A 418 2.54 -14.91 -18.73
C PRO A 418 1.20 -14.27 -18.32
N TYR A 419 0.67 -14.65 -17.18
CA TYR A 419 -0.56 -14.14 -16.57
C TYR A 419 -0.37 -12.85 -15.76
N ASN A 420 0.87 -12.43 -15.52
CA ASN A 420 1.19 -11.16 -14.88
C ASN A 420 1.69 -10.16 -15.92
N LEU A 421 1.38 -8.88 -15.72
CA LEU A 421 1.77 -7.81 -16.64
C LEU A 421 2.68 -6.79 -15.95
N ARG A 422 3.67 -6.28 -16.67
CA ARG A 422 4.45 -5.14 -16.19
C ARG A 422 3.57 -3.90 -16.15
N PHE A 423 3.74 -3.11 -15.09
CA PHE A 423 3.09 -1.81 -14.94
C PHE A 423 4.13 -0.71 -15.10
N VAL A 424 4.13 -0.03 -16.24
CA VAL A 424 5.12 1.01 -16.61
C VAL A 424 6.54 0.56 -16.26
N THR A 425 7.29 1.38 -15.53
CA THR A 425 8.63 1.07 -14.98
C THR A 425 8.62 0.75 -13.49
N ASN A 426 7.43 0.78 -12.86
CA ASN A 426 7.31 0.76 -11.40
C ASN A 426 7.24 -0.64 -10.79
N GLY A 427 6.60 -1.59 -11.48
CA GLY A 427 6.35 -2.89 -10.87
C GLY A 427 5.60 -3.87 -11.76
N VAL A 428 4.93 -4.81 -11.13
CA VAL A 428 4.19 -5.89 -11.80
C VAL A 428 2.77 -5.94 -11.26
N SER A 429 1.80 -5.96 -12.17
CA SER A 429 0.39 -6.23 -11.89
C SER A 429 0.21 -7.72 -11.69
N CYS A 430 -0.05 -8.13 -10.44
CA CYS A 430 -0.13 -9.53 -10.02
C CYS A 430 -0.97 -9.67 -8.75
N THR A 431 -1.53 -10.86 -8.51
CA THR A 431 -2.13 -11.23 -7.23
C THR A 431 -1.11 -11.97 -6.37
N THR A 432 -1.32 -12.05 -5.06
CA THR A 432 -0.47 -12.88 -4.18
C THR A 432 -0.39 -14.31 -4.68
N VAL A 433 -1.51 -14.88 -5.11
CA VAL A 433 -1.52 -16.24 -5.65
C VAL A 433 -0.71 -16.36 -6.95
N SER A 434 -0.77 -15.36 -7.81
CA SER A 434 0.01 -15.39 -9.07
C SER A 434 1.52 -15.19 -8.84
N ILE A 435 1.92 -14.52 -7.76
CA ILE A 435 3.32 -14.50 -7.33
C ILE A 435 3.76 -15.89 -6.85
N ILE A 436 2.92 -16.55 -6.06
CA ILE A 436 3.20 -17.91 -5.57
C ILE A 436 3.30 -18.90 -6.74
N THR A 437 2.39 -18.83 -7.71
CA THR A 437 2.44 -19.72 -8.90
C THR A 437 3.67 -19.44 -9.76
N ALA A 438 4.10 -18.18 -9.86
CA ALA A 438 5.36 -17.81 -10.52
C ALA A 438 6.58 -18.41 -9.79
N ALA A 439 6.64 -18.31 -8.45
CA ALA A 439 7.71 -18.93 -7.65
C ALA A 439 7.77 -20.46 -7.80
N LEU A 440 6.63 -21.10 -8.06
CA LEU A 440 6.53 -22.54 -8.34
C LEU A 440 6.81 -22.90 -9.81
N GLY A 441 7.09 -21.92 -10.68
CA GLY A 441 7.33 -22.13 -12.11
C GLY A 441 6.09 -22.56 -12.91
N MET A 442 4.89 -22.33 -12.39
CA MET A 442 3.63 -22.65 -13.06
C MET A 442 3.31 -21.62 -14.12
N ARG A 443 3.27 -22.02 -15.39
CA ARG A 443 2.99 -21.12 -16.53
C ARG A 443 1.52 -21.09 -16.93
N ASP A 444 0.77 -22.11 -16.60
CA ASP A 444 -0.66 -22.26 -16.93
C ASP A 444 -1.49 -22.36 -15.64
N LEU A 445 -2.20 -21.31 -15.31
CA LEU A 445 -3.06 -21.28 -14.12
C LEU A 445 -4.27 -22.23 -14.24
N ASN A 446 -4.65 -22.66 -15.45
CA ASN A 446 -5.73 -23.64 -15.64
C ASN A 446 -5.32 -25.07 -15.27
N ALA A 447 -4.02 -25.33 -15.23
CA ALA A 447 -3.48 -26.63 -14.87
C ALA A 447 -3.37 -26.87 -13.34
N ILE A 448 -3.73 -25.89 -12.49
CA ILE A 448 -3.68 -26.02 -11.03
C ILE A 448 -4.59 -27.16 -10.56
N GLY A 449 -3.97 -28.22 -10.02
CA GLY A 449 -4.65 -29.37 -9.45
C GLY A 449 -4.75 -29.32 -7.91
N PRO A 450 -5.38 -30.35 -7.29
CA PRO A 450 -5.57 -30.37 -5.83
C PRO A 450 -4.28 -30.38 -5.00
N GLN A 451 -3.20 -30.96 -5.52
CA GLN A 451 -1.89 -30.97 -4.84
C GLN A 451 -1.24 -29.58 -4.92
N ASP A 452 -1.31 -28.95 -6.10
CA ASP A 452 -0.80 -27.60 -6.30
C ASP A 452 -1.54 -26.62 -5.40
N LEU A 453 -2.87 -26.75 -5.28
CA LEU A 453 -3.68 -25.91 -4.40
C LEU A 453 -3.21 -25.99 -2.94
N LYS A 454 -2.91 -27.17 -2.43
CA LYS A 454 -2.38 -27.34 -1.06
C LYS A 454 -1.02 -26.67 -0.89
N LEU A 455 -0.15 -26.79 -1.89
CA LEU A 455 1.15 -26.14 -1.86
C LEU A 455 1.02 -24.60 -1.96
N ILE A 456 0.14 -24.10 -2.81
CA ILE A 456 -0.18 -22.67 -2.91
C ILE A 456 -0.70 -22.15 -1.57
N GLN A 457 -1.63 -22.84 -0.92
CA GLN A 457 -2.13 -22.48 0.40
C GLN A 457 -1.03 -22.47 1.48
N LYS A 458 -0.14 -23.45 1.46
CA LYS A 458 1.02 -23.53 2.38
C LYS A 458 1.93 -22.32 2.22
N ILE A 459 2.29 -21.98 0.97
CA ILE A 459 3.14 -20.81 0.68
C ILE A 459 2.41 -19.51 1.01
N HIS A 460 1.12 -19.40 0.72
CA HIS A 460 0.34 -18.23 1.10
C HIS A 460 0.31 -18.06 2.63
N LEU A 461 0.19 -19.15 3.37
CA LEU A 461 0.28 -19.11 4.84
C LEU A 461 1.69 -18.73 5.33
N LEU A 462 2.78 -19.15 4.66
CA LEU A 462 4.14 -18.66 4.92
C LEU A 462 4.20 -17.13 4.83
N LEU A 463 3.60 -16.53 3.78
CA LEU A 463 3.55 -15.09 3.61
C LEU A 463 2.67 -14.41 4.67
N VAL A 464 1.55 -15.04 5.06
CA VAL A 464 0.74 -14.57 6.21
C VAL A 464 1.57 -14.57 7.48
N MET A 465 2.30 -15.67 7.76
CA MET A 465 3.16 -15.80 8.94
C MET A 465 4.26 -14.72 8.96
N TYR A 466 4.91 -14.47 7.83
CA TYR A 466 5.90 -13.39 7.72
C TYR A 466 5.30 -12.04 8.14
N ASN A 467 4.13 -11.69 7.57
CA ASN A 467 3.52 -10.37 7.77
C ASN A 467 2.80 -10.26 9.14
N ALA A 468 2.17 -11.33 9.62
CA ALA A 468 1.37 -11.30 10.85
C ALA A 468 2.17 -11.55 12.12
N MET A 469 3.31 -12.25 12.07
CA MET A 469 4.08 -12.62 13.27
C MET A 469 5.20 -11.62 13.61
N GLN A 470 5.01 -10.37 13.23
CA GLN A 470 5.89 -9.24 13.56
C GLN A 470 5.08 -8.04 14.09
N PRO A 471 5.72 -7.03 14.74
CA PRO A 471 5.02 -5.84 15.23
C PRO A 471 4.40 -5.03 14.10
N GLY A 472 3.49 -4.11 14.44
CA GLY A 472 2.78 -3.28 13.48
C GLY A 472 1.39 -3.81 13.14
N VAL A 473 0.82 -3.35 12.03
CA VAL A 473 -0.46 -3.80 11.51
C VAL A 473 -0.24 -4.92 10.51
N PHE A 474 -1.08 -5.93 10.54
CA PHE A 474 -1.21 -6.90 9.46
C PHE A 474 -2.45 -6.59 8.61
N ALA A 475 -2.26 -6.38 7.31
CA ALA A 475 -3.34 -6.14 6.36
C ALA A 475 -3.37 -7.26 5.30
N LEU A 476 -4.55 -7.84 5.10
CA LEU A 476 -4.82 -8.78 4.02
C LEU A 476 -5.96 -8.24 3.15
N SER A 477 -5.98 -8.63 1.88
CA SER A 477 -7.04 -8.20 0.97
C SER A 477 -8.17 -9.23 0.86
N GLY A 478 -9.30 -8.80 0.31
CA GLY A 478 -10.35 -9.74 -0.07
C GLY A 478 -9.89 -10.76 -1.11
N TRP A 479 -8.99 -10.36 -2.03
CA TRP A 479 -8.36 -11.27 -2.99
C TRP A 479 -7.51 -12.36 -2.33
N ASP A 480 -6.74 -12.00 -1.28
CA ASP A 480 -5.97 -12.98 -0.49
C ASP A 480 -6.91 -14.00 0.16
N LEU A 481 -7.99 -13.54 0.80
CA LEU A 481 -8.95 -14.40 1.49
C LEU A 481 -9.64 -15.42 0.57
N VAL A 482 -9.96 -15.02 -0.66
CA VAL A 482 -10.59 -15.94 -1.62
C VAL A 482 -9.58 -16.68 -2.51
N GLY A 483 -8.30 -16.34 -2.45
CA GLY A 483 -7.25 -16.88 -3.31
C GLY A 483 -7.46 -16.54 -4.78
N ALA A 484 -7.63 -15.26 -5.09
CA ALA A 484 -7.96 -14.78 -6.43
C ALA A 484 -6.77 -14.88 -7.38
N LEU A 485 -7.03 -15.36 -8.59
CA LEU A 485 -6.11 -15.33 -9.73
C LEU A 485 -6.31 -14.05 -10.55
N PRO A 486 -5.31 -13.61 -11.32
CA PRO A 486 -5.47 -12.51 -12.25
C PRO A 486 -6.54 -12.81 -13.31
N LEU A 487 -7.17 -11.75 -13.81
CA LEU A 487 -8.03 -11.80 -14.99
C LEU A 487 -7.19 -11.93 -16.25
N GLU A 488 -7.75 -12.55 -17.28
CA GLU A 488 -7.16 -12.50 -18.62
C GLU A 488 -7.22 -11.06 -19.15
N PRO A 489 -6.15 -10.55 -19.81
CA PRO A 489 -6.10 -9.17 -20.28
C PRO A 489 -7.29 -8.77 -21.16
N ASP A 490 -7.78 -9.69 -22.01
CA ASP A 490 -8.91 -9.44 -22.91
C ASP A 490 -10.23 -9.15 -22.16
N GLN A 491 -10.39 -9.65 -20.93
CA GLN A 491 -11.58 -9.41 -20.12
C GLN A 491 -11.67 -7.97 -19.60
N VAL A 492 -10.55 -7.25 -19.54
CA VAL A 492 -10.44 -5.87 -19.01
C VAL A 492 -9.77 -4.90 -19.99
N ALA A 493 -9.66 -5.28 -21.26
CA ALA A 493 -8.97 -4.49 -22.30
C ALA A 493 -9.50 -3.06 -22.41
N GLU A 494 -10.82 -2.85 -22.29
CA GLU A 494 -11.45 -1.53 -22.35
C GLU A 494 -10.99 -0.62 -21.18
N ARG A 495 -10.64 -1.19 -20.03
CA ARG A 495 -10.15 -0.46 -18.86
C ARG A 495 -8.66 -0.16 -18.92
N MET A 496 -7.90 -0.91 -19.74
CA MET A 496 -6.45 -0.77 -19.93
C MET A 496 -6.04 0.15 -21.08
N THR A 497 -6.97 0.90 -21.65
CA THR A 497 -6.72 1.77 -22.82
C THR A 497 -5.69 2.88 -22.57
N ASP A 498 -5.40 3.20 -21.32
CA ASP A 498 -4.38 4.17 -20.89
C ASP A 498 -3.07 3.52 -20.42
N GLY A 499 -2.91 2.20 -20.65
CA GLY A 499 -1.74 1.43 -20.24
C GLY A 499 -1.77 0.97 -18.77
N ASP A 500 -2.87 1.19 -18.02
CA ASP A 500 -3.01 0.74 -16.64
C ASP A 500 -3.28 -0.77 -16.57
N THR A 501 -2.21 -1.56 -16.47
CA THR A 501 -2.28 -3.03 -16.41
C THR A 501 -2.80 -3.57 -15.09
N ARG A 502 -2.97 -2.73 -14.05
CA ARG A 502 -3.44 -3.16 -12.71
C ARG A 502 -4.85 -3.75 -12.74
N TRP A 503 -5.63 -3.48 -13.78
CA TRP A 503 -6.96 -4.05 -13.92
C TRP A 503 -6.98 -5.58 -13.93
N ILE A 504 -5.90 -6.26 -14.35
CA ILE A 504 -5.86 -7.73 -14.34
C ILE A 504 -5.88 -8.32 -12.93
N HIS A 505 -5.34 -7.65 -11.92
CA HIS A 505 -5.34 -8.16 -10.55
C HIS A 505 -6.47 -7.59 -9.67
N ARG A 506 -7.31 -6.73 -10.24
CA ARG A 506 -8.48 -6.14 -9.57
C ARG A 506 -9.78 -6.89 -9.85
N GLY A 507 -9.72 -8.17 -10.18
CA GLY A 507 -10.87 -9.00 -10.51
C GLY A 507 -11.95 -9.02 -9.42
N GLY A 508 -13.22 -9.14 -9.84
CA GLY A 508 -14.37 -9.17 -8.92
C GLY A 508 -14.33 -10.41 -8.00
N TYR A 509 -14.72 -10.26 -6.72
CA TYR A 509 -14.81 -11.36 -5.78
C TYR A 509 -16.04 -11.24 -4.87
N ASP A 510 -16.58 -12.41 -4.51
CA ASP A 510 -17.71 -12.58 -3.58
C ASP A 510 -17.19 -13.09 -2.23
N LEU A 511 -16.83 -12.16 -1.34
CA LEU A 511 -16.26 -12.51 -0.04
C LEU A 511 -17.28 -13.23 0.85
N ALA A 512 -18.52 -12.78 0.81
CA ALA A 512 -19.59 -13.29 1.67
C ALA A 512 -20.24 -14.59 1.15
N GLY A 513 -20.09 -14.91 -0.15
CA GLY A 513 -20.85 -15.98 -0.78
C GLY A 513 -22.30 -15.60 -1.08
N ALA A 514 -22.59 -14.29 -1.12
CA ALA A 514 -23.95 -13.78 -1.27
C ALA A 514 -24.50 -13.84 -2.70
N ALA A 515 -23.61 -13.90 -3.69
CA ALA A 515 -23.96 -13.91 -5.12
C ALA A 515 -23.12 -14.93 -5.91
N PRO A 516 -23.24 -16.24 -5.63
CA PRO A 516 -22.37 -17.26 -6.20
C PRO A 516 -22.48 -17.37 -7.73
N GLN A 517 -23.57 -16.92 -8.33
CA GLN A 517 -23.83 -16.96 -9.77
C GLN A 517 -23.48 -15.64 -10.50
N ALA A 518 -23.08 -14.59 -9.77
CA ALA A 518 -22.74 -13.33 -10.40
C ALA A 518 -21.41 -13.45 -11.17
N GLU A 519 -21.40 -13.01 -12.42
CA GLU A 519 -20.22 -13.07 -13.29
C GLU A 519 -19.32 -11.86 -13.20
N ALA A 520 -19.79 -10.78 -12.55
CA ALA A 520 -19.06 -9.54 -12.39
C ALA A 520 -19.38 -8.85 -11.05
N SER A 521 -18.53 -7.89 -10.67
CA SER A 521 -18.77 -6.99 -9.54
C SER A 521 -19.90 -6.00 -9.81
N VAL A 522 -20.33 -5.24 -8.77
CA VAL A 522 -21.29 -4.13 -8.92
C VAL A 522 -20.83 -3.13 -10.00
N MET A 523 -19.53 -2.92 -10.12
CA MET A 523 -18.92 -2.00 -11.09
C MET A 523 -18.60 -2.66 -12.45
N GLY A 524 -19.09 -3.88 -12.69
CA GLY A 524 -18.91 -4.60 -13.95
C GLY A 524 -17.49 -5.14 -14.16
N ILE A 525 -16.68 -5.28 -13.11
CA ILE A 525 -15.40 -5.97 -13.23
C ILE A 525 -15.66 -7.49 -13.25
N PRO A 526 -15.13 -8.24 -14.23
CA PRO A 526 -15.29 -9.68 -14.29
C PRO A 526 -14.89 -10.37 -12.99
N ARG A 527 -15.64 -11.43 -12.64
CA ARG A 527 -15.30 -12.26 -11.48
C ARG A 527 -13.95 -12.93 -11.68
N ALA A 528 -13.04 -12.76 -10.73
CA ALA A 528 -11.79 -13.51 -10.69
C ALA A 528 -12.06 -14.99 -10.36
N ARG A 529 -11.25 -15.90 -10.92
CA ARG A 529 -11.22 -17.28 -10.46
C ARG A 529 -10.62 -17.33 -9.04
N ALA A 530 -11.43 -17.74 -8.08
CA ALA A 530 -11.05 -17.86 -6.67
C ALA A 530 -10.72 -19.31 -6.33
N LEU A 531 -9.52 -19.57 -5.82
CA LEU A 531 -9.06 -20.94 -5.52
C LEU A 531 -9.57 -21.46 -4.17
N TYR A 532 -9.87 -20.56 -3.21
CA TYR A 532 -10.23 -20.94 -1.84
C TYR A 532 -11.73 -20.88 -1.57
N GLY A 533 -12.50 -20.24 -2.45
CA GLY A 533 -13.94 -20.04 -2.26
C GLY A 533 -14.28 -18.85 -1.34
N SER A 534 -15.58 -18.71 -1.02
CA SER A 534 -16.05 -17.66 -0.12
C SER A 534 -15.61 -17.89 1.32
N LEU A 535 -15.58 -16.82 2.13
CA LEU A 535 -15.24 -16.91 3.55
C LEU A 535 -16.20 -17.86 4.31
N GLU A 536 -17.49 -17.87 3.94
CA GLU A 536 -18.49 -18.77 4.52
C GLU A 536 -18.11 -20.24 4.27
N ALA A 537 -17.81 -20.60 3.03
CA ALA A 537 -17.44 -21.96 2.67
C ALA A 537 -16.16 -22.41 3.39
N GLN A 538 -15.16 -21.54 3.44
CA GLN A 538 -13.89 -21.82 4.10
C GLN A 538 -14.04 -22.03 5.62
N LEU A 539 -14.86 -21.22 6.31
CA LEU A 539 -15.07 -21.36 7.75
C LEU A 539 -15.83 -22.65 8.14
N ALA A 540 -16.51 -23.28 7.18
CA ALA A 540 -17.10 -24.59 7.38
C ALA A 540 -16.10 -25.75 7.28
N GLU A 541 -14.88 -25.50 6.77
CA GLU A 541 -13.82 -26.50 6.57
C GLU A 541 -12.63 -26.19 7.48
N GLY A 542 -12.36 -27.06 8.46
CA GLY A 542 -11.40 -26.80 9.56
C GLY A 542 -9.93 -26.64 9.14
N ASP A 543 -9.52 -27.08 7.95
CA ASP A 543 -8.17 -26.99 7.37
C ASP A 543 -8.08 -26.01 6.18
N SER A 544 -9.12 -25.21 5.98
CA SER A 544 -9.14 -24.16 4.95
C SER A 544 -8.14 -23.03 5.24
N PHE A 545 -7.80 -22.25 4.20
CA PHE A 545 -6.90 -21.12 4.33
C PHE A 545 -7.40 -20.10 5.39
N ALA A 546 -8.69 -19.73 5.36
CA ALA A 546 -9.26 -18.81 6.34
C ALA A 546 -9.20 -19.35 7.78
N CYS A 547 -9.39 -20.67 7.99
CA CYS A 547 -9.24 -21.29 9.30
C CYS A 547 -7.79 -21.31 9.79
N MET A 548 -6.82 -21.46 8.89
CA MET A 548 -5.40 -21.34 9.25
C MET A 548 -5.02 -19.90 9.59
N VAL A 549 -5.48 -18.91 8.81
CA VAL A 549 -5.32 -17.48 9.11
C VAL A 549 -5.93 -17.16 10.48
N LYS A 550 -7.13 -17.65 10.79
CA LYS A 550 -7.78 -17.48 12.10
C LYS A 550 -6.88 -17.96 13.25
N LYS A 551 -6.23 -19.13 13.12
CA LYS A 551 -5.30 -19.64 14.15
C LYS A 551 -4.10 -18.70 14.33
N VAL A 552 -3.48 -18.26 13.24
CA VAL A 552 -2.37 -17.31 13.26
C VAL A 552 -2.75 -16.00 13.97
N LEU A 553 -3.92 -15.45 13.61
CA LEU A 553 -4.39 -14.19 14.18
C LEU A 553 -4.82 -14.30 15.65
N ALA A 554 -5.33 -15.47 16.07
CA ALA A 554 -5.62 -15.74 17.48
C ALA A 554 -4.33 -15.73 18.31
N VAL A 555 -3.26 -16.34 17.84
CA VAL A 555 -1.93 -16.29 18.49
C VAL A 555 -1.39 -14.86 18.51
N ARG A 556 -1.47 -14.15 17.38
CA ARG A 556 -1.05 -12.74 17.30
C ARG A 556 -1.73 -11.88 18.38
N GLN A 557 -3.03 -12.04 18.57
CA GLN A 557 -3.81 -11.32 19.57
C GLN A 557 -3.46 -11.76 20.99
N ALA A 558 -3.43 -13.07 21.26
CA ALA A 558 -3.19 -13.62 22.58
C ALA A 558 -1.85 -13.17 23.17
N TYR A 559 -0.82 -13.09 22.35
CA TYR A 559 0.52 -12.72 22.78
C TYR A 559 0.84 -11.23 22.58
N GLY A 560 -0.04 -10.45 21.95
CA GLY A 560 0.15 -9.03 21.69
C GLY A 560 1.29 -8.75 20.70
N ILE A 561 1.48 -9.62 19.71
CA ILE A 561 2.61 -9.55 18.76
C ILE A 561 2.64 -8.21 18.03
N ALA A 562 1.49 -7.61 17.73
CA ALA A 562 1.41 -6.29 17.11
C ALA A 562 2.19 -5.21 17.86
N SER A 563 2.29 -5.31 19.18
CA SER A 563 3.01 -4.38 20.06
C SER A 563 4.37 -4.91 20.54
N SER A 564 4.84 -6.04 20.00
CA SER A 564 6.16 -6.59 20.32
C SER A 564 7.28 -5.67 19.83
N ARG A 565 8.49 -5.96 20.22
CA ARG A 565 9.69 -5.22 19.80
C ARG A 565 10.63 -6.17 19.07
N GLN A 566 10.95 -5.88 17.83
CA GLN A 566 12.00 -6.62 17.11
C GLN A 566 13.34 -6.31 17.76
N ILE A 567 14.07 -7.34 18.16
CA ILE A 567 15.33 -7.22 18.87
C ILE A 567 16.51 -7.78 18.10
N LEU A 568 16.26 -8.70 17.18
CA LEU A 568 17.32 -9.32 16.41
C LEU A 568 16.77 -9.91 15.10
N VAL A 569 17.54 -9.78 14.03
CA VAL A 569 17.48 -10.57 12.81
C VAL A 569 18.84 -11.25 12.68
N PRO A 570 18.98 -12.52 13.11
CA PRO A 570 20.28 -13.15 13.17
C PRO A 570 20.80 -13.53 11.77
N ASP A 571 22.10 -13.59 11.64
CA ASP A 571 22.73 -14.21 10.46
C ASP A 571 22.44 -15.71 10.44
N VAL A 572 22.20 -16.22 9.24
CA VAL A 572 21.91 -17.62 8.96
C VAL A 572 22.77 -18.11 7.81
N THR A 573 23.02 -19.42 7.74
CA THR A 573 23.82 -20.03 6.69
C THR A 573 22.98 -20.56 5.54
N SER A 574 21.75 -21.01 5.82
CA SER A 574 20.79 -21.49 4.81
C SER A 574 20.21 -20.32 4.03
N PRO A 575 20.39 -20.24 2.70
CA PRO A 575 19.93 -19.07 1.93
C PRO A 575 18.44 -18.81 2.01
N GLY A 576 17.63 -19.86 2.12
CA GLY A 576 16.16 -19.77 2.21
C GLY A 576 15.61 -19.44 3.60
N LEU A 577 16.46 -19.44 4.64
CA LEU A 577 16.03 -19.21 6.01
C LEU A 577 15.95 -17.70 6.34
N LEU A 578 14.83 -17.30 6.91
CA LEU A 578 14.72 -16.02 7.64
C LEU A 578 14.36 -16.32 9.09
N VAL A 579 15.04 -15.66 10.02
CA VAL A 579 14.69 -15.68 11.44
C VAL A 579 14.52 -14.26 11.93
N MET A 580 13.44 -14.01 12.67
CA MET A 580 13.19 -12.75 13.36
C MET A 580 12.94 -13.04 14.85
N VAL A 581 13.56 -12.26 15.73
CA VAL A 581 13.41 -12.43 17.17
C VAL A 581 12.75 -11.18 17.77
N HIS A 582 11.68 -11.40 18.52
CA HIS A 582 10.89 -10.33 19.12
C HIS A 582 10.76 -10.51 20.64
N GLU A 583 10.80 -9.42 21.36
CA GLU A 583 10.38 -9.36 22.75
C GLU A 583 8.87 -9.12 22.82
N LEU A 584 8.15 -10.06 23.41
CA LEU A 584 6.71 -9.95 23.58
C LEU A 584 6.34 -8.97 24.69
N PRO A 585 5.24 -8.20 24.55
CA PRO A 585 4.84 -7.21 25.54
C PRO A 585 4.47 -7.86 26.88
N ALA A 586 4.51 -7.08 27.96
CA ALA A 586 4.13 -7.47 29.32
C ALA A 586 4.90 -8.69 29.88
N GLY A 587 6.16 -8.88 29.44
CA GLY A 587 7.01 -9.95 29.96
C GLY A 587 6.59 -11.36 29.53
N ARG A 588 5.83 -11.51 28.42
CA ARG A 588 5.37 -12.80 27.91
C ARG A 588 6.48 -13.67 27.31
N GLY A 589 7.72 -13.18 27.28
CA GLY A 589 8.89 -13.92 26.80
C GLY A 589 9.38 -13.47 25.42
N ILE A 590 10.14 -14.33 24.79
CA ILE A 590 10.79 -14.11 23.51
C ILE A 590 10.10 -14.97 22.45
N GLN A 591 9.75 -14.34 21.34
CA GLN A 591 9.24 -15.02 20.13
C GLN A 591 10.39 -15.15 19.13
N ILE A 592 10.48 -16.31 18.50
CA ILE A 592 11.33 -16.58 17.34
C ILE A 592 10.40 -16.94 16.18
N THR A 593 10.40 -16.15 15.12
CA THR A 593 9.68 -16.51 13.89
C THR A 593 10.71 -16.99 12.88
N ALA A 594 10.65 -18.26 12.50
CA ALA A 594 11.52 -18.90 11.53
C ALA A 594 10.72 -19.28 10.27
N LEU A 595 11.22 -18.88 9.10
CA LEU A 595 10.53 -19.04 7.83
C LEU A 595 11.48 -19.59 6.77
N ASN A 596 11.05 -20.64 6.09
CA ASN A 596 11.76 -21.24 4.97
C ASN A 596 11.13 -20.82 3.64
N PHE A 597 11.77 -19.91 2.93
CA PHE A 597 11.33 -19.42 1.61
C PHE A 597 11.75 -20.33 0.45
N SER A 598 12.41 -21.48 0.74
CA SER A 598 12.93 -22.38 -0.28
C SER A 598 12.16 -23.70 -0.37
N ASN A 599 12.41 -24.44 -1.44
CA ASN A 599 11.88 -25.79 -1.65
C ASN A 599 12.77 -26.90 -1.03
N GLU A 600 13.76 -26.51 -0.22
CA GLU A 600 14.67 -27.43 0.47
C GLU A 600 14.31 -27.52 1.95
N THR A 601 14.55 -28.68 2.57
CA THR A 601 14.45 -28.83 4.03
C THR A 601 15.64 -28.13 4.69
N ILE A 602 15.37 -27.33 5.71
CA ILE A 602 16.38 -26.61 6.49
C ILE A 602 16.52 -27.24 7.88
N SER A 603 17.77 -27.49 8.29
CA SER A 603 18.13 -27.92 9.64
C SER A 603 19.39 -27.15 10.05
N GLU A 604 19.21 -26.12 10.89
CA GLU A 604 20.27 -25.18 11.22
C GLU A 604 20.27 -24.82 12.72
N PRO A 605 21.42 -24.85 13.40
CA PRO A 605 21.54 -24.35 14.77
C PRO A 605 21.59 -22.82 14.74
N LEU A 606 20.72 -22.20 15.52
CA LEU A 606 20.66 -20.74 15.72
C LEU A 606 21.27 -20.40 17.06
N THR A 607 22.21 -19.45 17.09
CA THR A 607 22.81 -18.95 18.32
C THR A 607 22.12 -17.68 18.78
N LEU A 608 21.50 -17.73 19.94
CA LEU A 608 20.80 -16.61 20.60
C LEU A 608 21.47 -16.35 21.96
N THR A 609 22.44 -15.46 21.99
CA THR A 609 23.15 -15.11 23.23
C THR A 609 22.35 -14.12 24.07
N GLY A 610 22.42 -14.27 25.39
CA GLY A 610 21.78 -13.31 26.33
C GLY A 610 20.33 -13.63 26.68
N PHE A 611 19.79 -14.75 26.18
CA PHE A 611 18.44 -15.21 26.54
C PHE A 611 18.51 -16.34 27.60
N THR A 612 17.45 -16.44 28.41
CA THR A 612 17.36 -17.49 29.43
C THR A 612 17.07 -18.84 28.75
N PRO A 613 17.86 -19.89 29.04
CA PRO A 613 17.61 -21.23 28.56
C PRO A 613 16.23 -21.77 28.97
N GLY A 614 15.63 -22.60 28.14
CA GLY A 614 14.34 -23.21 28.43
C GLY A 614 13.65 -23.83 27.22
N PRO A 615 12.48 -24.47 27.44
CA PRO A 615 11.70 -25.08 26.37
C PRO A 615 11.30 -24.06 25.32
N VAL A 616 11.36 -24.49 24.06
CA VAL A 616 10.92 -23.74 22.89
C VAL A 616 9.63 -24.38 22.38
N VAL A 617 8.55 -23.61 22.39
CA VAL A 617 7.19 -24.08 22.11
C VAL A 617 6.64 -23.40 20.88
N ASP A 618 6.10 -24.17 19.93
CA ASP A 618 5.33 -23.62 18.81
C ASP A 618 4.06 -22.94 19.35
N MET A 619 3.92 -21.66 19.02
CA MET A 619 2.81 -20.84 19.52
C MET A 619 1.47 -21.16 18.88
N ILE A 620 1.46 -21.78 17.70
CA ILE A 620 0.24 -22.14 16.96
C ILE A 620 -0.28 -23.52 17.36
N ASN A 621 0.61 -24.50 17.48
CA ASN A 621 0.26 -25.89 17.76
C ASN A 621 0.45 -26.27 19.24
N GLU A 622 1.06 -25.39 20.03
CA GLU A 622 1.38 -25.61 21.45
C GLU A 622 2.26 -26.85 21.70
N THR A 623 3.07 -27.24 20.70
CA THR A 623 4.01 -28.35 20.76
C THR A 623 5.40 -27.90 21.18
N VAL A 624 6.14 -28.75 21.93
CA VAL A 624 7.53 -28.49 22.27
C VAL A 624 8.40 -28.89 21.09
N GLU A 625 9.09 -27.93 20.48
CA GLU A 625 9.94 -28.15 19.29
C GLU A 625 11.43 -28.33 19.67
N GLY A 626 11.78 -28.15 20.92
CA GLY A 626 13.15 -28.29 21.42
C GLY A 626 13.43 -27.42 22.65
N ASP A 627 14.69 -27.18 22.91
CA ASP A 627 15.15 -26.36 24.02
C ASP A 627 16.20 -25.32 23.55
N LEU A 628 16.14 -24.13 24.09
CA LEU A 628 17.26 -23.20 24.05
C LEU A 628 18.28 -23.67 25.10
N SER A 629 19.47 -24.09 24.66
CA SER A 629 20.52 -24.62 25.53
C SER A 629 21.15 -23.53 26.43
N GLU A 630 21.95 -23.95 27.42
CA GLU A 630 22.72 -23.03 28.27
C GLU A 630 23.73 -22.19 27.46
N ASP A 631 24.23 -22.72 26.34
CA ASP A 631 25.12 -22.02 25.42
C ASP A 631 24.34 -21.07 24.45
N GLY A 632 23.03 -20.96 24.62
CA GLY A 632 22.19 -20.10 23.79
C GLY A 632 21.91 -20.66 22.38
N VAL A 633 22.00 -21.97 22.17
CA VAL A 633 21.74 -22.61 20.88
C VAL A 633 20.36 -23.26 20.85
N VAL A 634 19.60 -22.99 19.79
CA VAL A 634 18.34 -23.65 19.46
C VAL A 634 18.43 -24.23 18.06
N GLN A 635 17.93 -25.47 17.87
CA GLN A 635 17.87 -26.09 16.56
C GLN A 635 16.59 -25.67 15.83
N ILE A 636 16.73 -25.13 14.62
CA ILE A 636 15.63 -24.79 13.72
C ILE A 636 15.53 -25.88 12.66
N ASN A 637 14.39 -26.55 12.59
CA ASN A 637 14.08 -27.54 11.56
C ASN A 637 12.81 -27.11 10.83
N LEU A 638 12.88 -26.95 9.51
CA LEU A 638 11.77 -26.51 8.67
C LEU A 638 11.68 -27.35 7.40
N ASP A 639 10.50 -27.82 7.10
CA ASP A 639 10.18 -28.39 5.80
C ASP A 639 10.16 -27.28 4.70
N PRO A 640 10.17 -27.66 3.42
CA PRO A 640 10.00 -26.70 2.33
C PRO A 640 8.79 -25.79 2.53
N TYR A 641 8.99 -24.47 2.42
CA TYR A 641 7.95 -23.45 2.59
C TYR A 641 7.20 -23.53 3.93
N GLU A 642 7.89 -23.91 4.98
CA GLU A 642 7.31 -23.94 6.34
C GLU A 642 7.65 -22.67 7.12
N ALA A 643 6.74 -22.28 8.00
CA ALA A 643 6.92 -21.20 8.96
C ALA A 643 6.55 -21.68 10.35
N LEU A 644 7.40 -21.36 11.33
CA LEU A 644 7.17 -21.59 12.76
C LEU A 644 7.24 -20.28 13.53
N SER A 645 6.32 -20.10 14.47
CA SER A 645 6.40 -19.04 15.48
C SER A 645 6.61 -19.69 16.84
N LEU A 646 7.83 -19.61 17.34
CA LEU A 646 8.29 -20.29 18.53
C LEU A 646 8.38 -19.31 19.71
N ARG A 647 8.05 -19.77 20.92
CA ARG A 647 8.24 -19.01 22.15
C ARG A 647 9.21 -19.71 23.09
N ILE A 648 10.20 -18.97 23.58
CA ILE A 648 11.05 -19.44 24.68
C ILE A 648 10.28 -19.25 25.98
N VAL A 649 10.04 -20.35 26.70
CA VAL A 649 9.34 -20.36 27.99
C VAL A 649 10.37 -20.24 29.09
N SER A 650 10.40 -19.11 29.81
CA SER A 650 11.27 -18.92 30.98
C SER A 650 10.86 -19.89 32.10
N SER A 651 11.83 -20.59 32.69
CA SER A 651 11.62 -21.49 33.83
C SER A 651 11.11 -20.82 35.10
N THR A 652 10.99 -19.49 35.12
CA THR A 652 10.52 -18.68 36.26
C THR A 652 9.11 -18.15 36.15
N GLY A 653 8.40 -18.41 35.05
CA GLY A 653 7.01 -18.00 34.81
C GLY A 653 6.04 -19.19 34.93
N HIS A 654 5.10 -19.09 35.85
CA HIS A 654 3.95 -19.99 35.90
C HIS A 654 3.19 -19.94 34.59
N LEU A 655 2.81 -21.11 34.05
CA LEU A 655 1.88 -21.31 32.94
C LEU A 655 0.58 -20.55 33.12
#